data_8221dd957efaacd3d86a7e456c821c43
#
_entry.id   8221dd957efaacd3d86a7e456c821c43
#
_cell.length_a   1.000
_cell.length_b   1.000
_cell.length_c   1.000
_cell.angle_alpha   90.00
_cell.angle_beta   90.00
_cell.angle_gamma   90.00
#
_symmetry.space_group_name_H-M   'P 1'
#
loop_
_entity.id
_entity.type
_entity.pdbx_description
1 polymer ?
#
loop_
_entity_poly.entity_id
_entity_poly.type
_entity_poly.pdbx_seq_one_letter_code
_entity_poly.pdbx_strand_id
1 'polypeptide(L)'
;MPIPPSPPVLVGRDDDLAALRRAYERMLVQGARAVVVGGEAGIGKSRLVAEFVQRLPPEALVLRGQCVDLDRDAPPYAPITAPLRELARVVGAEELAALAGASVEGLRILLPELPGSGEPAAAAPPVLEAVTVALEAASRVRPIVLVVEDLHWVDPATLGVLRFLVRVATAGRILVVLTFRSDQLRRGDPLRAWLPELERSDRVQRRELARLDRRGVEAMVASLRGAAVAPRDLALVVERTEGVPFFVEEFARAEAATVPECYPESLRDVLLARYEGLSEPTQKILRTLSAGGTCVEHDLITVVHGDADSVETAAREAIAGGVLVVDGSSYSFRHALVRDAIHDELLPGERVRAHTCYAEALESRGPSAASEISYHWMAAHDAERAFASSLDAMAHARASFAHALAARMGERALELWEQVPPEARGRDRAELLGSTAHHFRDAGESERAVALVDEALAIEGLGAPCRATLLRDKASYLANLGQVGSVALLREALALLEGGEPSALRARILGELAARLMLEADLVEAVAVADAAAAEAAAVGSQGRRSVAANIRGMALVELGRIDEGLAQLELAGALAGEDDSARLRYWLNLSDALSLLGRFREAVAAGEQGAEHARRHGVARTLGAMLMANTADALASTGEWRRAEELLDRALELDAPLGFAAHLQRRKIWTVLWRGDRAQAASLLARWRQPLSRQLRTERLSLVGLAKVAGAIALENGDVAGAWAEVRDAIGPEHRPLPSADLFLLVVVARIVAAARREGVVLLDALGERIDAEARLREILATAARWPTGAALIAVIEAELGGASGTGDDPRAWAAAARANEADTAEVHLLPYSRLRHAEALAAAGRRDEAEREAQEARVVAERAGLGLLVDAVDRFERRLGRDVGSASGVAPGAGALGTEPLTDRERQVLALVAQGLGNRAIAEELFISVKTASVHVSNILRKLGAATRTEAAYLARRSGG
;
A
#
# COMPACT_ATOMS: atom_id res chain seq x y z
N MET A 1 -13.59 26.49 48.09
CA MET A 1 -13.33 25.07 47.75
C MET A 1 -12.21 25.05 46.71
N PRO A 2 -11.20 24.21 46.83
CA PRO A 2 -10.21 24.08 45.77
C PRO A 2 -10.88 23.67 44.47
N ILE A 3 -10.54 24.31 43.34
CA ILE A 3 -11.07 24.00 42.02
C ILE A 3 -10.61 22.59 41.66
N PRO A 4 -11.54 21.68 41.21
CA PRO A 4 -11.16 20.33 40.88
C PRO A 4 -10.10 20.31 39.75
N PRO A 5 -9.22 19.30 39.70
CA PRO A 5 -8.10 19.27 38.78
C PRO A 5 -8.47 19.17 37.29
N SER A 6 -9.72 18.88 36.96
CA SER A 6 -10.35 18.96 35.61
C SER A 6 -11.84 19.25 35.75
N PRO A 7 -12.50 19.82 34.75
CA PRO A 7 -13.94 19.99 34.82
C PRO A 7 -14.61 18.64 35.05
N PRO A 8 -15.58 18.55 35.96
CA PRO A 8 -16.27 17.30 36.29
C PRO A 8 -17.10 16.76 35.10
N VAL A 9 -17.41 17.62 34.13
CA VAL A 9 -18.24 17.29 32.95
C VAL A 9 -17.46 17.62 31.67
N LEU A 10 -17.54 16.74 30.68
CA LEU A 10 -17.05 16.98 29.32
C LEU A 10 -17.98 18.00 28.64
N VAL A 11 -17.47 19.16 28.26
CA VAL A 11 -18.28 20.26 27.71
C VAL A 11 -18.09 20.37 26.19
N GLY A 12 -19.20 20.49 25.45
CA GLY A 12 -19.19 20.80 24.01
C GLY A 12 -18.63 19.67 23.12
N ARG A 13 -18.68 18.41 23.59
CA ARG A 13 -18.15 17.22 22.89
C ARG A 13 -19.17 16.08 22.74
N ASP A 14 -20.46 16.36 22.91
CA ASP A 14 -21.50 15.33 22.89
C ASP A 14 -21.59 14.63 21.55
N ASP A 15 -21.47 15.37 20.43
CA ASP A 15 -21.49 14.82 19.07
C ASP A 15 -20.27 13.94 18.78
N ASP A 16 -19.08 14.36 19.26
CA ASP A 16 -17.85 13.61 19.10
C ASP A 16 -17.87 12.32 19.92
N LEU A 17 -18.38 12.38 21.16
CA LEU A 17 -18.55 11.22 22.01
C LEU A 17 -19.60 10.25 21.43
N ALA A 18 -20.72 10.77 20.92
CA ALA A 18 -21.71 9.97 20.23
C ALA A 18 -21.16 9.30 18.96
N ALA A 19 -20.23 9.95 18.25
CA ALA A 19 -19.57 9.36 17.08
C ALA A 19 -18.68 8.18 17.46
N LEU A 20 -17.86 8.30 18.51
CA LEU A 20 -17.04 7.19 19.04
C LEU A 20 -17.93 6.02 19.48
N ARG A 21 -19.04 6.30 20.17
CA ARG A 21 -20.00 5.28 20.59
C ARG A 21 -20.63 4.57 19.41
N ARG A 22 -21.11 5.30 18.40
CA ARG A 22 -21.63 4.71 17.16
C ARG A 22 -20.60 3.86 16.43
N ALA A 23 -19.33 4.26 16.43
CA ALA A 23 -18.27 3.47 15.82
C ALA A 23 -18.08 2.14 16.57
N TYR A 24 -18.12 2.15 17.90
CA TYR A 24 -18.09 0.95 18.74
C TYR A 24 -19.29 0.01 18.46
N GLU A 25 -20.50 0.56 18.44
CA GLU A 25 -21.72 -0.20 18.17
C GLU A 25 -21.67 -0.84 16.76
N ARG A 26 -21.21 -0.11 15.76
CA ARG A 26 -21.03 -0.63 14.39
C ARG A 26 -19.97 -1.70 14.32
N MET A 27 -18.87 -1.57 15.06
CA MET A 27 -17.79 -2.56 15.12
C MET A 27 -18.32 -3.91 15.62
N LEU A 28 -19.23 -3.93 16.58
CA LEU A 28 -19.82 -5.16 17.10
C LEU A 28 -20.61 -5.96 16.05
N VAL A 29 -21.18 -5.27 15.05
CA VAL A 29 -22.06 -5.87 14.04
C VAL A 29 -21.36 -6.05 12.69
N GLN A 30 -20.50 -5.13 12.30
CA GLN A 30 -19.95 -5.00 10.95
C GLN A 30 -18.44 -5.27 10.88
N GLY A 31 -17.81 -5.67 11.99
CA GLY A 31 -16.37 -5.95 12.08
C GLY A 31 -15.52 -4.71 12.35
N ALA A 32 -14.21 -4.87 12.21
CA ALA A 32 -13.21 -3.90 12.65
C ALA A 32 -13.38 -2.50 12.03
N ARG A 33 -13.16 -1.47 12.84
CA ARG A 33 -13.29 -0.06 12.47
C ARG A 33 -12.21 0.80 13.10
N ALA A 34 -12.01 2.00 12.56
CA ALA A 34 -11.12 2.97 13.14
C ALA A 34 -11.78 4.35 13.25
N VAL A 35 -11.42 5.08 14.31
CA VAL A 35 -11.76 6.49 14.48
C VAL A 35 -10.47 7.27 14.70
N VAL A 36 -10.24 8.28 13.88
CA VAL A 36 -9.06 9.15 13.95
C VAL A 36 -9.49 10.52 14.44
N VAL A 37 -8.99 10.93 15.62
CA VAL A 37 -9.35 12.18 16.29
C VAL A 37 -8.19 13.16 16.13
N GLY A 38 -8.38 14.15 15.28
CA GLY A 38 -7.45 15.27 15.08
C GLY A 38 -7.81 16.50 15.90
N GLY A 39 -6.87 17.43 16.01
CA GLY A 39 -7.11 18.75 16.57
C GLY A 39 -5.86 19.35 17.22
N GLU A 40 -5.91 20.64 17.51
CA GLU A 40 -4.81 21.42 18.08
C GLU A 40 -4.34 20.89 19.45
N ALA A 41 -3.14 21.29 19.88
CA ALA A 41 -2.66 21.03 21.23
C ALA A 41 -3.64 21.61 22.27
N GLY A 42 -3.94 20.85 23.34
CA GLY A 42 -4.84 21.32 24.41
C GLY A 42 -6.35 21.34 24.08
N ILE A 43 -6.75 20.88 22.88
CA ILE A 43 -8.17 20.89 22.44
C ILE A 43 -9.06 19.84 23.16
N GLY A 44 -8.47 18.92 23.92
CA GLY A 44 -9.19 17.92 24.72
C GLY A 44 -9.35 16.54 24.10
N LYS A 45 -8.46 16.13 23.18
CA LYS A 45 -8.47 14.79 22.54
C LYS A 45 -8.41 13.66 23.56
N SER A 46 -7.39 13.62 24.39
CA SER A 46 -7.22 12.58 25.42
C SER A 46 -8.36 12.56 26.42
N ARG A 47 -8.93 13.74 26.76
CA ARG A 47 -10.11 13.82 27.62
C ARG A 47 -11.34 13.18 26.99
N LEU A 48 -11.58 13.44 25.70
CA LEU A 48 -12.67 12.82 24.94
C LEU A 48 -12.52 11.29 24.91
N VAL A 49 -11.32 10.81 24.63
CA VAL A 49 -11.03 9.37 24.59
C VAL A 49 -11.18 8.73 25.97
N ALA A 50 -10.68 9.37 27.02
CA ALA A 50 -10.84 8.88 28.40
C ALA A 50 -12.33 8.78 28.80
N GLU A 51 -13.13 9.78 28.49
CA GLU A 51 -14.57 9.79 28.76
C GLU A 51 -15.32 8.71 27.97
N PHE A 52 -14.93 8.49 26.70
CA PHE A 52 -15.45 7.40 25.88
C PHE A 52 -15.15 6.05 26.52
N VAL A 53 -13.90 5.81 26.89
CA VAL A 53 -13.45 4.54 27.51
C VAL A 53 -14.19 4.27 28.82
N GLN A 54 -14.39 5.26 29.67
CA GLN A 54 -15.12 5.12 30.93
C GLN A 54 -16.57 4.69 30.73
N ARG A 55 -17.16 4.99 29.56
CA ARG A 55 -18.56 4.66 29.25
C ARG A 55 -18.70 3.35 28.47
N LEU A 56 -17.61 2.65 28.19
CA LEU A 56 -17.66 1.34 27.54
C LEU A 56 -18.21 0.26 28.49
N PRO A 57 -18.87 -0.77 27.95
CA PRO A 57 -19.31 -1.90 28.76
C PRO A 57 -18.12 -2.71 29.31
N PRO A 58 -18.29 -3.38 30.48
CA PRO A 58 -17.18 -4.13 31.14
C PRO A 58 -16.59 -5.26 30.29
N GLU A 59 -17.32 -5.74 29.28
CA GLU A 59 -16.90 -6.78 28.37
C GLU A 59 -15.84 -6.29 27.38
N ALA A 60 -15.79 -4.98 27.12
CA ALA A 60 -14.78 -4.40 26.22
C ALA A 60 -13.41 -4.45 26.86
N LEU A 61 -12.44 -5.02 26.15
CA LEU A 61 -11.04 -4.96 26.52
C LEU A 61 -10.41 -3.69 25.93
N VAL A 62 -9.98 -2.79 26.80
CA VAL A 62 -9.33 -1.55 26.39
C VAL A 62 -7.83 -1.72 26.50
N LEU A 63 -7.14 -1.57 25.37
CA LEU A 63 -5.69 -1.62 25.24
C LEU A 63 -5.18 -0.23 24.88
N ARG A 64 -4.23 0.31 25.65
CA ARG A 64 -3.73 1.67 25.48
C ARG A 64 -2.26 1.69 25.12
N GLY A 65 -1.91 2.43 24.07
CA GLY A 65 -0.56 2.80 23.69
C GLY A 65 -0.43 4.30 23.53
N GLN A 66 0.74 4.83 23.81
CA GLN A 66 1.06 6.24 23.65
C GLN A 66 2.36 6.39 22.88
N CYS A 67 2.37 7.27 21.89
CA CYS A 67 3.60 7.66 21.21
C CYS A 67 4.37 8.68 22.08
N VAL A 68 5.69 8.54 22.09
CA VAL A 68 6.57 9.35 22.95
C VAL A 68 7.33 10.35 22.10
N ASP A 69 7.47 11.56 22.59
CA ASP A 69 8.25 12.63 21.97
C ASP A 69 9.75 12.41 22.21
N LEU A 70 10.40 11.68 21.33
CA LEU A 70 11.85 11.48 21.27
C LEU A 70 12.39 11.79 19.86
N ASP A 71 11.83 12.79 19.21
CA ASP A 71 12.21 13.28 17.87
C ASP A 71 12.38 12.15 16.83
N ARG A 72 11.45 11.17 16.81
CA ARG A 72 11.43 9.95 15.97
C ARG A 72 12.42 8.84 16.37
N ASP A 73 13.13 9.01 17.47
CA ASP A 73 14.05 8.01 18.02
C ASP A 73 13.39 7.12 19.08
N ALA A 74 12.08 7.21 19.23
CA ALA A 74 11.31 6.35 20.11
C ALA A 74 11.58 4.86 19.80
N PRO A 75 11.64 3.99 20.82
CA PRO A 75 11.78 2.56 20.61
C PRO A 75 10.72 2.05 19.66
N PRO A 76 11.09 1.23 18.66
CA PRO A 76 10.14 0.76 17.65
C PRO A 76 9.04 -0.07 18.30
N TYR A 77 7.83 0.11 17.82
CA TYR A 77 6.63 -0.58 18.31
C TYR A 77 6.25 -0.30 19.76
N ALA A 78 6.87 0.63 20.47
CA ALA A 78 6.56 0.92 21.88
C ALA A 78 5.06 1.14 22.14
N PRO A 79 4.32 1.93 21.31
CA PRO A 79 2.87 2.10 21.45
C PRO A 79 2.02 0.86 21.19
N ILE A 80 2.60 -0.20 20.64
CA ILE A 80 1.93 -1.49 20.38
C ILE A 80 2.37 -2.54 21.40
N THR A 81 3.61 -2.51 21.84
CA THR A 81 4.16 -3.48 22.78
C THR A 81 3.45 -3.42 24.15
N ALA A 82 3.18 -2.23 24.68
CA ALA A 82 2.48 -2.06 25.94
C ALA A 82 1.04 -2.62 25.89
N PRO A 83 0.20 -2.30 24.89
CA PRO A 83 -1.09 -2.95 24.66
C PRO A 83 -1.03 -4.47 24.54
N LEU A 84 -0.02 -5.02 23.87
CA LEU A 84 0.13 -6.46 23.72
C LEU A 84 0.54 -7.15 25.02
N ARG A 85 1.37 -6.54 25.86
CA ARG A 85 1.67 -7.03 27.21
C ARG A 85 0.41 -7.07 28.09
N GLU A 86 -0.42 -6.03 28.02
CA GLU A 86 -1.69 -6.01 28.72
C GLU A 86 -2.63 -7.11 28.19
N LEU A 87 -2.67 -7.33 26.87
CA LEU A 87 -3.41 -8.42 26.26
C LEU A 87 -2.91 -9.78 26.78
N ALA A 88 -1.59 -9.99 26.79
CA ALA A 88 -0.98 -11.22 27.30
C ALA A 88 -1.27 -11.45 28.80
N ARG A 89 -1.30 -10.35 29.58
CA ARG A 89 -1.66 -10.42 31.01
C ARG A 89 -3.13 -10.79 31.23
N VAL A 90 -4.04 -10.31 30.39
CA VAL A 90 -5.49 -10.54 30.52
C VAL A 90 -5.91 -11.89 29.98
N VAL A 91 -5.38 -12.29 28.83
CA VAL A 91 -5.70 -13.55 28.14
C VAL A 91 -4.87 -14.72 28.68
N GLY A 92 -3.64 -14.48 29.10
CA GLY A 92 -2.62 -15.46 29.42
C GLY A 92 -1.60 -15.62 28.29
N ALA A 93 -0.31 -15.72 28.65
CA ALA A 93 0.77 -15.82 27.66
C ALA A 93 0.67 -17.09 26.78
N GLU A 94 0.33 -18.22 27.37
CA GLU A 94 0.15 -19.50 26.66
C GLU A 94 -1.04 -19.45 25.70
N GLU A 95 -2.16 -18.90 26.14
CA GLU A 95 -3.37 -18.75 25.31
C GLU A 95 -3.13 -17.75 24.16
N LEU A 96 -2.44 -16.65 24.43
CA LEU A 96 -2.08 -15.68 23.37
C LEU A 96 -1.16 -16.32 22.33
N ALA A 97 -0.19 -17.14 22.76
CA ALA A 97 0.68 -17.87 21.85
C ALA A 97 -0.11 -18.89 21.01
N ALA A 98 -1.04 -19.62 21.63
CA ALA A 98 -1.93 -20.55 20.93
C ALA A 98 -2.84 -19.83 19.90
N LEU A 99 -3.38 -18.67 20.25
CA LEU A 99 -4.20 -17.85 19.37
C LEU A 99 -3.39 -17.29 18.20
N ALA A 100 -2.13 -16.90 18.41
CA ALA A 100 -1.22 -16.43 17.37
C ALA A 100 -0.77 -17.56 16.42
N GLY A 101 -0.75 -18.81 16.91
CA GLY A 101 -0.36 -19.97 16.12
C GLY A 101 1.04 -19.83 15.53
N ALA A 102 1.18 -20.05 14.21
CA ALA A 102 2.46 -19.92 13.52
C ALA A 102 3.04 -18.48 13.55
N SER A 103 2.22 -17.47 13.84
CA SER A 103 2.66 -16.07 13.95
C SER A 103 3.28 -15.72 15.31
N VAL A 104 3.35 -16.66 16.25
CA VAL A 104 3.89 -16.44 17.61
C VAL A 104 5.33 -15.93 17.59
N GLU A 105 6.16 -16.41 16.67
CA GLU A 105 7.55 -15.97 16.54
C GLU A 105 7.65 -14.48 16.17
N GLY A 106 6.74 -13.96 15.34
CA GLY A 106 6.62 -12.53 15.06
C GLY A 106 6.21 -11.71 16.28
N LEU A 107 5.34 -12.26 17.16
CA LEU A 107 4.97 -11.61 18.42
C LEU A 107 6.10 -11.65 19.45
N ARG A 108 6.93 -12.70 19.48
CA ARG A 108 8.06 -12.84 20.40
C ARG A 108 9.12 -11.76 20.19
N ILE A 109 9.16 -11.14 19.02
CA ILE A 109 10.00 -9.96 18.77
C ILE A 109 9.60 -8.80 19.69
N LEU A 110 8.30 -8.64 19.97
CA LEU A 110 7.75 -7.62 20.85
C LEU A 110 7.58 -8.11 22.30
N LEU A 111 7.31 -9.40 22.47
CA LEU A 111 7.02 -10.08 23.73
C LEU A 111 7.90 -11.33 23.87
N PRO A 112 9.20 -11.18 24.20
CA PRO A 112 10.13 -12.32 24.32
C PRO A 112 9.71 -13.36 25.35
N GLU A 113 8.86 -12.96 26.30
CA GLU A 113 8.29 -13.78 27.36
C GLU A 113 7.25 -14.80 26.88
N LEU A 114 6.76 -14.71 25.64
CA LEU A 114 5.81 -15.69 25.12
C LEU A 114 6.48 -17.06 24.88
N PRO A 115 5.77 -18.17 25.18
CA PRO A 115 6.28 -19.51 24.90
C PRO A 115 6.48 -19.73 23.39
N GLY A 116 7.59 -20.38 23.01
CA GLY A 116 7.94 -20.68 21.61
C GLY A 116 9.13 -21.62 21.51
N SER A 117 9.54 -22.00 20.32
CA SER A 117 10.57 -23.00 20.04
C SER A 117 12.01 -22.63 20.44
N GLY A 118 12.26 -21.37 20.80
CA GLY A 118 13.56 -20.88 21.25
C GLY A 118 14.62 -20.66 20.16
N GLU A 119 14.43 -21.15 18.96
CA GLU A 119 15.28 -20.85 17.81
C GLU A 119 14.71 -19.61 17.06
N PRO A 120 15.54 -18.58 16.80
CA PRO A 120 15.10 -17.51 15.92
C PRO A 120 14.89 -18.10 14.53
N ALA A 121 13.64 -18.20 14.10
CA ALA A 121 13.33 -18.64 12.75
C ALA A 121 14.06 -17.71 11.76
N ALA A 122 14.80 -18.28 10.83
CA ALA A 122 15.54 -17.54 9.78
C ALA A 122 14.60 -16.67 8.93
N ALA A 123 13.29 -16.84 9.06
CA ALA A 123 12.24 -16.02 8.48
C ALA A 123 11.09 -15.89 9.50
N ALA A 124 11.26 -15.06 10.54
CA ALA A 124 10.14 -14.73 11.42
C ALA A 124 9.06 -13.99 10.62
N PRO A 125 7.75 -14.29 10.87
CA PRO A 125 6.65 -13.56 10.25
C PRO A 125 6.77 -12.05 10.56
N PRO A 126 6.41 -11.18 9.64
CA PRO A 126 6.41 -9.75 9.90
C PRO A 126 5.58 -9.42 11.15
N VAL A 127 6.14 -8.60 12.04
CA VAL A 127 5.50 -8.15 13.29
C VAL A 127 4.07 -7.65 13.04
N LEU A 128 3.87 -6.91 11.94
CA LEU A 128 2.56 -6.34 11.59
C LEU A 128 1.47 -7.41 11.34
N GLU A 129 1.82 -8.54 10.70
CA GLU A 129 0.89 -9.65 10.50
C GLU A 129 0.63 -10.38 11.83
N ALA A 130 1.69 -10.63 12.61
CA ALA A 130 1.59 -11.31 13.89
C ALA A 130 0.69 -10.56 14.88
N VAL A 131 0.86 -9.24 14.99
CA VAL A 131 0.02 -8.36 15.82
C VAL A 131 -1.44 -8.40 15.35
N THR A 132 -1.68 -8.32 14.05
CA THR A 132 -3.05 -8.34 13.50
C THR A 132 -3.74 -9.66 13.77
N VAL A 133 -3.06 -10.79 13.52
CA VAL A 133 -3.60 -12.13 13.78
C VAL A 133 -3.94 -12.32 15.27
N ALA A 134 -3.06 -11.89 16.16
CA ALA A 134 -3.28 -11.99 17.61
C ALA A 134 -4.48 -11.16 18.07
N LEU A 135 -4.59 -9.90 17.61
CA LEU A 135 -5.71 -9.02 17.95
C LEU A 135 -7.04 -9.56 17.38
N GLU A 136 -7.06 -10.02 16.12
CA GLU A 136 -8.27 -10.60 15.53
C GLU A 136 -8.70 -11.87 16.28
N ALA A 137 -7.78 -12.77 16.60
CA ALA A 137 -8.09 -13.98 17.34
C ALA A 137 -8.62 -13.67 18.75
N ALA A 138 -7.95 -12.79 19.51
CA ALA A 138 -8.40 -12.34 20.81
C ALA A 138 -9.76 -11.62 20.77
N SER A 139 -10.03 -10.85 19.70
CA SER A 139 -11.28 -10.12 19.52
C SER A 139 -12.51 -11.01 19.31
N ARG A 140 -12.31 -12.28 18.96
CA ARG A 140 -13.40 -13.27 18.89
C ARG A 140 -13.95 -13.62 20.26
N VAL A 141 -13.09 -13.56 21.28
CA VAL A 141 -13.48 -13.81 22.67
C VAL A 141 -14.10 -12.56 23.28
N ARG A 142 -13.43 -11.41 23.22
CA ARG A 142 -13.89 -10.13 23.77
C ARG A 142 -13.69 -8.99 22.77
N PRO A 143 -14.63 -8.04 22.65
CA PRO A 143 -14.42 -6.84 21.83
C PRO A 143 -13.19 -6.07 22.33
N ILE A 144 -12.33 -5.65 21.40
CA ILE A 144 -11.10 -4.90 21.69
C ILE A 144 -11.27 -3.45 21.29
N VAL A 145 -10.89 -2.53 22.16
CA VAL A 145 -10.71 -1.10 21.85
C VAL A 145 -9.24 -0.77 22.02
N LEU A 146 -8.53 -0.66 20.90
CA LEU A 146 -7.12 -0.25 20.86
C LEU A 146 -7.05 1.26 20.72
N VAL A 147 -6.55 1.92 21.73
CA VAL A 147 -6.31 3.37 21.76
C VAL A 147 -4.82 3.62 21.55
N VAL A 148 -4.44 4.41 20.55
CA VAL A 148 -3.08 4.88 20.37
C VAL A 148 -3.09 6.40 20.31
N GLU A 149 -2.46 7.03 21.29
CA GLU A 149 -2.45 8.49 21.44
C GLU A 149 -1.18 9.11 20.86
N ASP A 150 -1.32 10.36 20.42
CA ASP A 150 -0.25 11.24 19.96
C ASP A 150 0.55 10.73 18.73
N LEU A 151 -0.18 10.25 17.70
CA LEU A 151 0.41 9.70 16.48
C LEU A 151 1.36 10.66 15.72
N HIS A 152 1.36 11.95 16.02
CA HIS A 152 2.32 12.88 15.41
C HIS A 152 3.78 12.59 15.84
N TRP A 153 3.97 11.76 16.87
CA TRP A 153 5.26 11.23 17.33
C TRP A 153 5.46 9.74 16.98
N VAL A 154 4.58 9.17 16.15
CA VAL A 154 4.63 7.74 15.84
C VAL A 154 5.92 7.37 15.10
N ASP A 155 6.56 6.30 15.53
CA ASP A 155 7.65 5.70 14.80
C ASP A 155 7.13 4.97 13.52
N PRO A 156 7.95 4.88 12.47
CA PRO A 156 7.51 4.29 11.20
C PRO A 156 7.09 2.81 11.30
N ALA A 157 7.66 2.05 12.25
CA ALA A 157 7.35 0.64 12.43
C ALA A 157 5.96 0.48 13.06
N THR A 158 5.65 1.25 14.10
CA THR A 158 4.29 1.36 14.69
C THR A 158 3.28 1.82 13.65
N LEU A 159 3.60 2.88 12.87
CA LEU A 159 2.72 3.36 11.81
C LEU A 159 2.42 2.27 10.78
N GLY A 160 3.42 1.45 10.42
CA GLY A 160 3.25 0.28 9.56
C GLY A 160 2.25 -0.73 10.12
N VAL A 161 2.36 -1.08 11.42
CA VAL A 161 1.41 -1.97 12.11
C VAL A 161 0.00 -1.40 12.10
N LEU A 162 -0.16 -0.12 12.44
CA LEU A 162 -1.48 0.53 12.48
C LEU A 162 -2.12 0.62 11.09
N ARG A 163 -1.33 0.95 10.06
CA ARG A 163 -1.80 0.95 8.66
C ARG A 163 -2.28 -0.43 8.25
N PHE A 164 -1.50 -1.45 8.54
CA PHE A 164 -1.84 -2.82 8.21
C PHE A 164 -3.09 -3.29 8.98
N LEU A 165 -3.14 -3.06 10.29
CA LEU A 165 -4.27 -3.43 11.15
C LEU A 165 -5.58 -2.79 10.66
N VAL A 166 -5.61 -1.48 10.43
CA VAL A 166 -6.81 -0.75 9.97
C VAL A 166 -7.28 -1.22 8.60
N ARG A 167 -6.35 -1.64 7.75
CA ARG A 167 -6.65 -2.08 6.38
C ARG A 167 -7.09 -3.54 6.30
N VAL A 168 -6.40 -4.44 7.00
CA VAL A 168 -6.53 -5.89 6.86
C VAL A 168 -7.50 -6.50 7.87
N ALA A 169 -7.54 -6.02 9.10
CA ALA A 169 -8.48 -6.50 10.11
C ALA A 169 -9.93 -6.15 9.71
N THR A 170 -10.61 -7.13 9.12
CA THR A 170 -12.00 -6.92 8.63
C THR A 170 -13.02 -7.66 9.47
N ALA A 171 -12.67 -8.85 9.95
CA ALA A 171 -13.60 -9.76 10.62
C ALA A 171 -13.58 -9.65 12.16
N GLY A 172 -12.57 -8.99 12.74
CA GLY A 172 -12.41 -8.85 14.18
C GLY A 172 -13.35 -7.81 14.81
N ARG A 173 -13.76 -8.01 16.07
CA ARG A 173 -14.46 -6.99 16.85
C ARG A 173 -13.45 -6.02 17.46
N ILE A 174 -12.80 -5.22 16.60
CA ILE A 174 -11.71 -4.31 16.97
C ILE A 174 -12.09 -2.89 16.59
N LEU A 175 -12.09 -1.99 17.58
CA LEU A 175 -12.16 -0.55 17.35
C LEU A 175 -10.77 0.05 17.60
N VAL A 176 -10.19 0.66 16.59
CA VAL A 176 -8.93 1.41 16.71
C VAL A 176 -9.26 2.89 16.88
N VAL A 177 -8.82 3.49 17.99
CA VAL A 177 -8.99 4.93 18.26
C VAL A 177 -7.61 5.58 18.24
N LEU A 178 -7.40 6.50 17.32
CA LEU A 178 -6.12 7.15 17.08
C LEU A 178 -6.25 8.63 17.36
N THR A 179 -5.28 9.23 18.05
CA THR A 179 -5.26 10.69 18.25
C THR A 179 -4.01 11.30 17.64
N PHE A 180 -4.11 12.52 17.10
CA PHE A 180 -2.97 13.26 16.58
C PHE A 180 -3.17 14.78 16.69
N ARG A 181 -2.08 15.54 16.62
CA ARG A 181 -2.11 16.99 16.55
C ARG A 181 -2.08 17.45 15.11
N SER A 182 -3.11 18.21 14.69
CA SER A 182 -3.21 18.70 13.32
C SER A 182 -2.26 19.85 13.00
N ASP A 183 -1.89 20.61 14.03
CA ASP A 183 -0.97 21.77 13.97
C ASP A 183 0.52 21.38 13.86
N GLN A 184 0.89 20.14 14.22
CA GLN A 184 2.28 19.69 14.20
C GLN A 184 2.66 18.85 12.97
N LEU A 185 1.72 18.52 12.07
CA LEU A 185 1.98 17.74 10.87
C LEU A 185 2.78 18.52 9.82
N ARG A 186 4.06 18.17 9.64
CA ARG A 186 4.99 18.82 8.68
C ARG A 186 4.83 18.25 7.26
N ARG A 187 5.34 18.98 6.25
CA ARG A 187 5.47 18.44 4.89
C ARG A 187 6.45 17.26 4.91
N GLY A 188 6.06 16.11 4.33
CA GLY A 188 6.88 14.89 4.34
C GLY A 188 6.63 13.96 5.54
N ASP A 189 5.71 14.30 6.46
CA ASP A 189 5.33 13.42 7.53
C ASP A 189 4.56 12.20 6.98
N PRO A 190 4.97 10.95 7.29
CA PRO A 190 4.27 9.74 6.86
C PRO A 190 2.80 9.69 7.32
N LEU A 191 2.50 10.22 8.50
CA LEU A 191 1.13 10.31 9.00
C LEU A 191 0.28 11.23 8.12
N ARG A 192 0.84 12.36 7.67
CA ARG A 192 0.14 13.28 6.77
C ARG A 192 -0.21 12.65 5.42
N ALA A 193 0.65 11.79 4.91
CA ALA A 193 0.38 11.03 3.68
C ALA A 193 -0.71 9.96 3.89
N TRP A 194 -0.76 9.36 5.08
CA TRP A 194 -1.71 8.29 5.40
C TRP A 194 -3.14 8.79 5.66
N LEU A 195 -3.33 9.95 6.26
CA LEU A 195 -4.66 10.47 6.62
C LEU A 195 -5.66 10.51 5.45
N PRO A 196 -5.31 10.99 4.23
CA PRO A 196 -6.21 10.95 3.07
C PRO A 196 -6.53 9.54 2.56
N GLU A 197 -5.63 8.57 2.79
CA GLU A 197 -5.89 7.17 2.44
C GLU A 197 -6.94 6.57 3.39
N LEU A 198 -6.86 6.90 4.67
CA LEU A 198 -7.82 6.47 5.67
C LEU A 198 -9.24 6.96 5.36
N GLU A 199 -9.39 8.21 4.93
CA GLU A 199 -10.70 8.81 4.60
C GLU A 199 -11.44 8.13 3.44
N ARG A 200 -10.70 7.36 2.61
CA ARG A 200 -11.29 6.60 1.50
C ARG A 200 -11.95 5.29 1.92
N SER A 201 -11.74 4.87 3.16
CA SER A 201 -12.31 3.63 3.70
C SER A 201 -13.61 3.91 4.46
N ASP A 202 -14.69 3.23 4.10
CA ASP A 202 -15.97 3.30 4.82
C ASP A 202 -15.89 2.78 6.26
N ARG A 203 -14.78 2.13 6.62
CA ARG A 203 -14.50 1.62 7.97
C ARG A 203 -13.79 2.62 8.86
N VAL A 204 -13.33 3.74 8.31
CA VAL A 204 -12.58 4.76 9.04
C VAL A 204 -13.40 6.04 9.13
N GLN A 205 -13.46 6.60 10.31
CA GLN A 205 -14.11 7.89 10.56
C GLN A 205 -13.07 8.87 11.10
N ARG A 206 -12.84 9.98 10.40
CA ARG A 206 -12.07 11.11 10.93
C ARG A 206 -12.95 12.09 11.65
N ARG A 207 -12.45 12.58 12.77
CA ARG A 207 -13.03 13.67 13.58
C ARG A 207 -11.98 14.72 13.82
N GLU A 208 -12.28 15.97 13.52
CA GLU A 208 -11.44 17.11 13.85
C GLU A 208 -12.15 17.90 14.95
N LEU A 209 -11.51 18.00 16.11
CA LEU A 209 -12.10 18.70 17.25
C LEU A 209 -11.99 20.21 17.05
N ALA A 210 -13.12 20.89 17.07
CA ALA A 210 -13.17 22.32 17.01
C ALA A 210 -12.91 22.97 18.39
N ARG A 211 -12.47 24.21 18.40
CA ARG A 211 -12.39 25.03 19.60
C ARG A 211 -13.79 25.22 20.21
N LEU A 212 -13.88 25.39 21.53
CA LEU A 212 -15.15 25.66 22.20
C LEU A 212 -15.72 27.00 21.73
N ASP A 213 -17.00 27.02 21.45
CA ASP A 213 -17.71 28.27 21.23
C ASP A 213 -17.91 29.02 22.55
N ARG A 214 -18.45 30.24 22.49
CA ARG A 214 -18.67 31.09 23.66
C ARG A 214 -19.51 30.38 24.73
N ARG A 215 -20.52 29.58 24.34
CA ARG A 215 -21.35 28.80 25.28
C ARG A 215 -20.58 27.66 25.92
N GLY A 216 -19.72 26.98 25.17
CA GLY A 216 -18.85 25.95 25.68
C GLY A 216 -17.82 26.52 26.68
N VAL A 217 -17.22 27.69 26.37
CA VAL A 217 -16.33 28.38 27.31
C VAL A 217 -17.07 28.76 28.60
N GLU A 218 -18.26 29.36 28.50
CA GLU A 218 -19.10 29.72 29.66
C GLU A 218 -19.43 28.50 30.54
N ALA A 219 -19.90 27.41 29.92
CA ALA A 219 -20.22 26.16 30.62
C ALA A 219 -19.00 25.55 31.31
N MET A 220 -17.82 25.60 30.66
CA MET A 220 -16.57 25.08 31.22
C MET A 220 -16.10 25.90 32.40
N VAL A 221 -16.09 27.24 32.30
CA VAL A 221 -15.69 28.12 33.41
C VAL A 221 -16.68 28.01 34.58
N ALA A 222 -17.99 27.95 34.29
CA ALA A 222 -19.01 27.76 35.32
C ALA A 222 -18.87 26.41 36.05
N SER A 223 -18.53 25.34 35.32
CA SER A 223 -18.25 24.01 35.89
C SER A 223 -17.02 23.99 36.77
N LEU A 224 -15.97 24.74 36.42
CA LEU A 224 -14.74 24.84 37.19
C LEU A 224 -14.90 25.70 38.45
N ARG A 225 -15.60 26.82 38.35
CA ARG A 225 -15.76 27.79 39.45
C ARG A 225 -16.96 27.49 40.34
N GLY A 226 -17.88 26.65 39.91
CA GLY A 226 -19.13 26.38 40.64
C GLY A 226 -20.10 27.56 40.66
N ALA A 227 -19.90 28.59 39.82
CA ALA A 227 -20.71 29.81 39.77
C ALA A 227 -20.81 30.36 38.35
N ALA A 228 -21.88 31.09 38.06
CA ALA A 228 -22.05 31.77 36.77
C ALA A 228 -20.97 32.86 36.57
N VAL A 229 -20.53 33.02 35.31
CA VAL A 229 -19.48 33.98 34.92
C VAL A 229 -20.11 35.31 34.48
N ALA A 230 -19.60 36.44 34.92
CA ALA A 230 -20.07 37.72 34.45
C ALA A 230 -19.76 37.90 32.94
N PRO A 231 -20.69 38.51 32.15
CA PRO A 231 -20.54 38.64 30.70
C PRO A 231 -19.22 39.34 30.25
N ARG A 232 -18.70 40.24 31.07
CA ARG A 232 -17.45 40.95 30.78
C ARG A 232 -16.24 40.03 30.95
N ASP A 233 -16.22 39.23 32.03
CA ASP A 233 -15.14 38.27 32.28
C ASP A 233 -15.16 37.14 31.26
N LEU A 234 -16.37 36.66 30.88
CA LEU A 234 -16.53 35.68 29.82
C LEU A 234 -15.96 36.18 28.48
N ALA A 235 -16.21 37.46 28.13
CA ALA A 235 -15.69 38.02 26.87
C ALA A 235 -14.16 38.02 26.86
N LEU A 236 -13.53 38.38 28.01
CA LEU A 236 -12.09 38.37 28.17
C LEU A 236 -11.51 36.93 28.07
N VAL A 237 -12.14 35.95 28.72
CA VAL A 237 -11.74 34.54 28.64
C VAL A 237 -11.80 34.05 27.21
N VAL A 238 -12.88 34.31 26.50
CA VAL A 238 -13.03 33.89 25.10
C VAL A 238 -11.98 34.52 24.20
N GLU A 239 -11.71 35.82 24.36
CA GLU A 239 -10.70 36.54 23.58
C GLU A 239 -9.28 35.99 23.82
N ARG A 240 -8.91 35.73 25.09
CA ARG A 240 -7.55 35.32 25.46
C ARG A 240 -7.28 33.85 25.23
N THR A 241 -8.29 32.99 25.35
CA THR A 241 -8.14 31.53 25.20
C THR A 241 -8.52 31.02 23.81
N GLU A 242 -9.15 31.88 23.01
CA GLU A 242 -9.71 31.53 21.68
C GLU A 242 -10.58 30.25 21.71
N GLY A 243 -11.08 29.85 22.87
CA GLY A 243 -11.90 28.66 23.05
C GLY A 243 -11.13 27.34 23.13
N VAL A 244 -9.79 27.37 23.27
CA VAL A 244 -9.01 26.15 23.50
C VAL A 244 -9.23 25.70 24.97
N PRO A 245 -9.80 24.50 25.21
CA PRO A 245 -10.20 24.06 26.55
C PRO A 245 -9.09 24.12 27.60
N PHE A 246 -7.88 23.75 27.21
CA PHE A 246 -6.72 23.82 28.08
C PHE A 246 -6.49 25.25 28.60
N PHE A 247 -6.50 26.26 27.74
CA PHE A 247 -6.30 27.63 28.13
C PHE A 247 -7.49 28.18 28.91
N VAL A 248 -8.71 27.75 28.60
CA VAL A 248 -9.90 28.09 29.39
C VAL A 248 -9.76 27.57 30.81
N GLU A 249 -9.27 26.34 31.01
CA GLU A 249 -9.01 25.74 32.31
C GLU A 249 -7.95 26.51 33.09
N GLU A 250 -6.83 26.80 32.44
CA GLU A 250 -5.74 27.54 33.08
C GLU A 250 -6.15 28.95 33.47
N PHE A 251 -6.83 29.65 32.58
CA PHE A 251 -7.28 31.02 32.86
C PHE A 251 -8.34 31.06 33.97
N ALA A 252 -9.29 30.11 33.96
CA ALA A 252 -10.32 30.02 35.00
C ALA A 252 -9.74 29.83 36.42
N ARG A 253 -8.58 29.16 36.52
CA ARG A 253 -7.91 28.89 37.79
C ARG A 253 -7.00 30.01 38.24
N ALA A 254 -6.31 30.67 37.31
CA ALA A 254 -5.42 31.79 37.64
C ALA A 254 -6.17 32.95 38.32
N GLU A 255 -7.36 33.28 37.85
CA GLU A 255 -8.21 34.32 38.45
C GLU A 255 -8.77 33.96 39.85
N ALA A 256 -8.82 32.66 40.19
CA ALA A 256 -9.32 32.24 41.52
C ALA A 256 -8.24 32.30 42.62
N ALA A 257 -6.96 32.35 42.29
CA ALA A 257 -5.86 32.29 43.22
C ALA A 257 -5.37 33.68 43.72
N THR A 258 -5.45 34.72 42.91
CA THR A 258 -5.11 36.14 43.29
C THR A 258 -5.66 37.06 42.20
N VAL A 259 -6.07 38.27 42.54
CA VAL A 259 -6.35 39.36 41.61
C VAL A 259 -5.00 39.99 41.24
N PRO A 260 -4.32 39.60 40.16
CA PRO A 260 -3.15 40.30 39.71
C PRO A 260 -3.58 41.51 38.89
N GLU A 261 -3.04 42.64 39.19
CA GLU A 261 -3.16 43.85 38.35
C GLU A 261 -2.48 43.70 36.98
N CYS A 262 -1.80 42.55 36.73
CA CYS A 262 -1.15 42.19 35.47
C CYS A 262 -1.55 40.78 35.04
N TYR A 263 -2.32 40.65 33.97
CA TYR A 263 -2.54 39.38 33.29
C TYR A 263 -1.26 38.95 32.52
N PRO A 264 -0.96 37.62 32.43
CA PRO A 264 0.17 37.13 31.66
C PRO A 264 0.11 37.63 30.22
N GLU A 265 1.20 38.23 29.73
CA GLU A 265 1.25 38.83 28.41
C GLU A 265 1.37 37.76 27.31
N SER A 266 1.89 36.57 27.64
CA SER A 266 2.11 35.48 26.72
C SER A 266 1.52 34.15 27.21
N LEU A 267 1.24 33.25 26.28
CA LEU A 267 0.81 31.90 26.54
C LEU A 267 1.85 31.12 27.37
N ARG A 268 3.12 31.37 27.12
CA ARG A 268 4.25 30.80 27.85
C ARG A 268 4.21 31.16 29.33
N ASP A 269 3.89 32.39 29.68
CA ASP A 269 3.81 32.86 31.07
C ASP A 269 2.70 32.14 31.84
N VAL A 270 1.57 31.83 31.16
CA VAL A 270 0.48 31.04 31.73
C VAL A 270 0.94 29.61 32.03
N LEU A 271 1.70 29.02 31.13
CA LEU A 271 2.22 27.66 31.26
C LEU A 271 3.25 27.55 32.39
N LEU A 272 4.12 28.56 32.53
CA LEU A 272 5.19 28.57 33.49
C LEU A 272 4.75 29.06 34.89
N ALA A 273 3.68 29.82 35.02
CA ALA A 273 3.21 30.37 36.29
C ALA A 273 3.06 29.33 37.42
N ARG A 274 2.62 28.10 37.06
CA ARG A 274 2.52 27.00 38.04
C ARG A 274 3.88 26.43 38.41
N TYR A 275 4.74 26.28 37.44
CA TYR A 275 6.09 25.81 37.64
C TYR A 275 6.88 26.78 38.49
N GLU A 276 6.77 28.09 38.25
CA GLU A 276 7.40 29.15 39.02
C GLU A 276 6.88 29.23 40.45
N GLY A 277 5.63 28.85 40.71
CA GLY A 277 5.03 28.78 42.05
C GLY A 277 5.49 27.60 42.89
N LEU A 278 6.23 26.65 42.34
CA LEU A 278 6.78 25.50 43.07
C LEU A 278 8.11 25.84 43.76
N SER A 279 8.50 25.06 44.77
CA SER A 279 9.80 25.22 45.42
C SER A 279 10.97 25.00 44.45
N GLU A 280 12.08 25.67 44.62
CA GLU A 280 13.29 25.56 43.80
C GLU A 280 13.79 24.08 43.65
N PRO A 281 13.79 23.25 44.74
CA PRO A 281 14.11 21.83 44.58
C PRO A 281 13.17 21.11 43.63
N THR A 282 11.88 21.39 43.69
CA THR A 282 10.86 20.80 42.80
C THR A 282 11.04 21.27 41.36
N GLN A 283 11.28 22.56 41.15
CA GLN A 283 11.58 23.09 39.82
C GLN A 283 12.80 22.44 39.19
N LYS A 284 13.87 22.21 39.97
CA LYS A 284 15.08 21.53 39.51
C LYS A 284 14.80 20.09 39.04
N ILE A 285 13.99 19.34 39.79
CA ILE A 285 13.61 17.98 39.42
C ILE A 285 12.73 17.99 38.17
N LEU A 286 11.78 18.93 38.04
CA LEU A 286 10.96 19.08 36.86
C LEU A 286 11.78 19.44 35.60
N ARG A 287 12.83 20.28 35.74
CA ARG A 287 13.79 20.53 34.65
C ARG A 287 14.47 19.24 34.21
N THR A 288 14.96 18.43 35.15
CA THR A 288 15.55 17.13 34.84
C THR A 288 14.54 16.20 34.19
N LEU A 289 13.32 16.12 34.74
CA LEU A 289 12.26 15.27 34.26
C LEU A 289 11.83 15.63 32.81
N SER A 290 11.85 16.94 32.46
CA SER A 290 11.51 17.43 31.12
C SER A 290 12.46 16.92 30.02
N ALA A 291 13.73 16.64 30.36
CA ALA A 291 14.71 16.09 29.45
C ALA A 291 14.47 14.60 29.13
N GLY A 292 13.76 13.87 30.01
CA GLY A 292 13.36 12.47 29.79
C GLY A 292 12.06 12.30 28.98
N GLY A 293 11.44 13.38 28.50
CA GLY A 293 10.22 13.32 27.71
C GLY A 293 8.95 13.73 28.46
N THR A 294 7.79 13.44 27.89
CA THR A 294 6.49 13.81 28.47
C THR A 294 6.06 12.89 29.59
N CYS A 295 6.57 11.66 29.63
CA CYS A 295 6.28 10.63 30.61
C CYS A 295 7.58 9.93 31.00
N VAL A 296 7.90 9.86 32.28
CA VAL A 296 9.13 9.24 32.80
C VAL A 296 8.79 8.28 33.94
N GLU A 297 9.33 7.08 33.89
CA GLU A 297 9.15 6.09 34.93
C GLU A 297 9.79 6.54 36.26
N HIS A 298 9.12 6.24 37.39
CA HIS A 298 9.60 6.58 38.70
C HIS A 298 11.03 6.06 38.96
N ASP A 299 11.30 4.82 38.63
CA ASP A 299 12.60 4.18 38.81
C ASP A 299 13.69 4.90 38.00
N LEU A 300 13.37 5.32 36.75
CA LEU A 300 14.32 6.01 35.90
C LEU A 300 14.70 7.38 36.47
N ILE A 301 13.70 8.20 36.81
CA ILE A 301 13.99 9.55 37.35
C ILE A 301 14.69 9.46 38.71
N THR A 302 14.41 8.43 39.50
CA THR A 302 15.08 8.19 40.78
C THR A 302 16.58 7.89 40.56
N VAL A 303 16.92 7.06 39.57
CA VAL A 303 18.33 6.80 39.23
C VAL A 303 19.02 8.06 38.70
N VAL A 304 18.35 8.79 37.78
CA VAL A 304 18.88 10.00 37.16
C VAL A 304 19.13 11.11 38.19
N HIS A 305 18.24 11.26 39.18
CA HIS A 305 18.39 12.30 40.23
C HIS A 305 19.28 11.83 41.38
N GLY A 306 19.33 10.54 41.67
CA GLY A 306 20.17 9.94 42.70
C GLY A 306 19.58 9.98 44.12
N ASP A 307 18.37 10.55 44.33
CA ASP A 307 17.70 10.61 45.63
C ASP A 307 16.19 10.44 45.50
N ALA A 308 15.71 9.26 45.93
CA ALA A 308 14.31 8.87 45.83
C ALA A 308 13.38 9.77 46.69
N ASP A 309 13.79 10.13 47.92
CA ASP A 309 12.95 10.92 48.82
C ASP A 309 12.70 12.32 48.27
N SER A 310 13.72 12.91 47.67
CA SER A 310 13.60 14.25 47.00
C SER A 310 12.68 14.14 45.78
N VAL A 311 12.81 13.08 44.96
CA VAL A 311 11.94 12.85 43.78
C VAL A 311 10.49 12.69 44.21
N GLU A 312 10.20 11.88 45.24
CA GLU A 312 8.84 11.69 45.73
C GLU A 312 8.24 12.97 46.32
N THR A 313 9.03 13.75 47.07
CA THR A 313 8.60 15.02 47.64
C THR A 313 8.25 16.04 46.55
N ALA A 314 9.11 16.17 45.54
CA ALA A 314 8.89 17.04 44.39
C ALA A 314 7.70 16.59 43.55
N ALA A 315 7.55 15.28 43.34
CA ALA A 315 6.40 14.72 42.60
C ALA A 315 5.09 15.06 43.32
N ARG A 316 5.02 14.90 44.67
CA ARG A 316 3.80 15.24 45.42
C ARG A 316 3.47 16.73 45.31
N GLU A 317 4.47 17.60 45.41
CA GLU A 317 4.29 19.05 45.27
C GLU A 317 3.83 19.39 43.84
N ALA A 318 4.50 18.85 42.82
CA ALA A 318 4.15 19.07 41.40
C ALA A 318 2.76 18.53 41.02
N ILE A 319 2.35 17.41 41.61
CA ILE A 319 0.99 16.84 41.42
C ILE A 319 -0.04 17.76 42.09
N ALA A 320 0.22 18.21 43.32
CA ALA A 320 -0.65 19.16 44.01
C ALA A 320 -0.75 20.49 43.27
N GLY A 321 0.36 20.97 42.69
CA GLY A 321 0.43 22.15 41.82
C GLY A 321 -0.19 21.94 40.43
N GLY A 322 -0.57 20.70 40.08
CA GLY A 322 -1.21 20.38 38.79
C GLY A 322 -0.27 20.45 37.59
N VAL A 323 1.04 20.32 37.79
CA VAL A 323 2.06 20.23 36.73
C VAL A 323 2.27 18.80 36.29
N LEU A 324 2.28 17.84 37.23
CA LEU A 324 2.39 16.41 36.95
C LEU A 324 1.09 15.66 37.24
N VAL A 325 0.97 14.48 36.65
CA VAL A 325 0.00 13.46 36.97
C VAL A 325 0.71 12.11 37.09
N VAL A 326 0.13 11.17 37.85
CA VAL A 326 0.62 9.80 37.94
C VAL A 326 -0.12 8.93 36.94
N ASP A 327 0.63 8.16 36.15
CA ASP A 327 0.10 7.15 35.25
C ASP A 327 0.83 5.80 35.50
N GLY A 328 0.17 4.91 36.22
CA GLY A 328 0.78 3.68 36.70
C GLY A 328 2.01 3.92 37.59
N SER A 329 3.18 3.50 37.14
CA SER A 329 4.48 3.71 37.78
C SER A 329 5.25 4.93 37.27
N SER A 330 4.63 5.76 36.44
CA SER A 330 5.30 6.87 35.76
C SER A 330 4.74 8.22 36.19
N TYR A 331 5.58 9.26 36.05
CA TYR A 331 5.18 10.65 36.14
C TYR A 331 5.02 11.22 34.74
N SER A 332 3.85 11.76 34.45
CA SER A 332 3.58 12.45 33.19
C SER A 332 3.35 13.94 33.42
N PHE A 333 3.88 14.76 32.51
CA PHE A 333 3.47 16.17 32.51
C PHE A 333 1.99 16.22 32.12
N ARG A 334 1.19 16.98 32.85
CA ARG A 334 -0.25 17.11 32.63
C ARG A 334 -0.57 17.52 31.20
N HIS A 335 0.29 18.36 30.63
CA HIS A 335 0.24 18.79 29.25
C HIS A 335 1.66 18.87 28.67
N ALA A 336 1.86 18.32 27.48
CA ALA A 336 3.17 18.33 26.82
C ALA A 336 3.71 19.75 26.60
N LEU A 337 2.84 20.74 26.37
CA LEU A 337 3.24 22.15 26.26
C LEU A 337 3.92 22.69 27.54
N VAL A 338 3.53 22.20 28.71
CA VAL A 338 4.18 22.56 29.97
C VAL A 338 5.59 21.97 30.03
N ARG A 339 5.73 20.70 29.61
CA ARG A 339 7.05 20.06 29.50
C ARG A 339 7.95 20.83 28.54
N ASP A 340 7.44 21.18 27.36
CA ASP A 340 8.22 21.90 26.34
C ASP A 340 8.68 23.25 26.85
N ALA A 341 7.80 24.02 27.53
CA ALA A 341 8.14 25.28 28.11
C ALA A 341 9.23 25.15 29.19
N ILE A 342 9.16 24.14 30.09
CA ILE A 342 10.16 23.87 31.12
C ILE A 342 11.48 23.41 30.50
N HIS A 343 11.42 22.55 29.48
CA HIS A 343 12.62 22.07 28.75
C HIS A 343 13.37 23.22 28.08
N ASP A 344 12.65 24.19 27.51
CA ASP A 344 13.24 25.37 26.87
C ASP A 344 13.93 26.32 27.89
N GLU A 345 13.57 26.27 29.18
CA GLU A 345 14.23 27.01 30.25
C GLU A 345 15.59 26.40 30.64
N LEU A 346 15.89 25.17 30.24
CA LEU A 346 17.18 24.53 30.53
C LEU A 346 18.34 25.33 29.92
N LEU A 347 19.28 25.72 30.77
CA LEU A 347 20.55 26.27 30.31
C LEU A 347 21.34 25.20 29.55
N PRO A 348 22.19 25.55 28.55
CA PRO A 348 22.95 24.59 27.78
C PRO A 348 23.69 23.56 28.62
N GLY A 349 24.34 23.97 29.71
CA GLY A 349 25.04 23.06 30.63
C GLY A 349 24.11 22.15 31.44
N GLU A 350 22.90 22.62 31.79
CA GLU A 350 21.89 21.79 32.44
C GLU A 350 21.34 20.73 31.51
N ARG A 351 21.08 21.11 30.26
CA ARG A 351 20.61 20.19 29.22
C ARG A 351 21.61 19.06 29.01
N VAL A 352 22.89 19.39 28.78
CA VAL A 352 23.96 18.40 28.61
C VAL A 352 24.00 17.44 29.79
N ARG A 353 24.03 17.95 31.05
CA ARG A 353 24.08 17.12 32.25
C ARG A 353 22.84 16.22 32.38
N ALA A 354 21.65 16.75 32.14
CA ALA A 354 20.41 15.95 32.21
C ALA A 354 20.43 14.81 31.22
N HIS A 355 20.77 15.07 29.96
CA HIS A 355 20.84 14.03 28.95
C HIS A 355 21.94 13.02 29.21
N THR A 356 23.13 13.43 29.74
CA THR A 356 24.18 12.50 30.16
C THR A 356 23.66 11.55 31.26
N CYS A 357 23.01 12.06 32.31
CA CYS A 357 22.46 11.22 33.36
C CYS A 357 21.39 10.25 32.87
N TYR A 358 20.52 10.69 31.94
CA TYR A 358 19.54 9.77 31.31
C TYR A 358 20.21 8.68 30.48
N ALA A 359 21.21 9.03 29.66
CA ALA A 359 21.93 8.04 28.85
C ALA A 359 22.59 6.98 29.74
N GLU A 360 23.32 7.39 30.76
CA GLU A 360 23.99 6.50 31.74
C GLU A 360 22.99 5.62 32.52
N ALA A 361 21.84 6.16 32.89
CA ALA A 361 20.79 5.39 33.56
C ALA A 361 20.17 4.35 32.65
N LEU A 362 19.94 4.68 31.39
CA LEU A 362 19.35 3.81 30.39
C LEU A 362 20.29 2.69 29.91
N GLU A 363 21.61 2.90 29.95
CA GLU A 363 22.60 1.86 29.60
C GLU A 363 22.40 0.57 30.42
N SER A 364 21.91 0.69 31.66
CA SER A 364 21.59 -0.46 32.51
C SER A 364 20.35 -1.28 32.05
N ARG A 365 19.51 -0.71 31.17
CA ARG A 365 18.24 -1.34 30.71
C ARG A 365 18.39 -2.26 29.50
N GLY A 366 19.57 -2.31 28.91
CA GLY A 366 19.91 -3.21 27.81
C GLY A 366 19.52 -2.69 26.43
N PRO A 367 19.63 -3.54 25.39
CA PRO A 367 19.58 -3.14 23.97
C PRO A 367 18.27 -2.52 23.50
N SER A 368 17.15 -2.78 24.18
CA SER A 368 15.84 -2.22 23.82
C SER A 368 15.78 -0.68 23.96
N ALA A 369 16.65 -0.11 24.81
CA ALA A 369 16.76 1.33 25.01
C ALA A 369 17.82 2.01 24.12
N ALA A 370 18.49 1.26 23.24
CA ALA A 370 19.64 1.76 22.49
C ALA A 370 19.34 3.03 21.65
N SER A 371 18.16 3.12 21.04
CA SER A 371 17.76 4.31 20.27
C SER A 371 17.57 5.55 21.16
N GLU A 372 17.01 5.36 22.37
CA GLU A 372 16.83 6.40 23.38
C GLU A 372 18.19 6.82 23.96
N ILE A 373 19.06 5.86 24.22
CA ILE A 373 20.45 6.12 24.64
C ILE A 373 21.20 6.97 23.59
N SER A 374 21.07 6.60 22.31
CA SER A 374 21.68 7.36 21.21
C SER A 374 21.14 8.80 21.15
N TYR A 375 19.82 8.98 21.33
CA TYR A 375 19.21 10.31 21.40
C TYR A 375 19.83 11.16 22.53
N HIS A 376 19.93 10.58 23.72
CA HIS A 376 20.48 11.31 24.88
C HIS A 376 21.97 11.63 24.71
N TRP A 377 22.79 10.72 24.19
CA TRP A 377 24.21 11.01 23.90
C TRP A 377 24.40 12.08 22.82
N MET A 378 23.55 12.08 21.78
CA MET A 378 23.53 13.17 20.79
C MET A 378 23.22 14.52 21.45
N ALA A 379 22.20 14.58 22.30
CA ALA A 379 21.81 15.79 23.02
C ALA A 379 22.84 16.21 24.07
N ALA A 380 23.65 15.28 24.57
CA ALA A 380 24.77 15.52 25.45
C ALA A 380 26.07 15.92 24.71
N HIS A 381 26.07 15.92 23.38
CA HIS A 381 27.22 16.19 22.51
C HIS A 381 28.42 15.25 22.71
N ASP A 382 28.17 14.00 23.11
CA ASP A 382 29.17 12.94 23.19
C ASP A 382 29.14 12.10 21.90
N ALA A 383 29.97 12.46 20.91
CA ALA A 383 29.96 11.85 19.59
C ALA A 383 30.36 10.36 19.62
N GLU A 384 31.30 9.98 20.49
CA GLU A 384 31.79 8.60 20.55
C GLU A 384 30.72 7.65 21.12
N ARG A 385 30.09 8.02 22.25
CA ARG A 385 29.01 7.24 22.84
C ARG A 385 27.74 7.26 21.98
N ALA A 386 27.43 8.40 21.36
CA ALA A 386 26.32 8.50 20.41
C ALA A 386 26.51 7.59 19.18
N PHE A 387 27.75 7.49 18.67
CA PHE A 387 28.09 6.59 17.57
C PHE A 387 27.89 5.13 17.97
N ALA A 388 28.48 4.70 19.10
CA ALA A 388 28.40 3.34 19.59
C ALA A 388 26.93 2.92 19.80
N SER A 389 26.16 3.74 20.53
CA SER A 389 24.74 3.47 20.80
C SER A 389 23.87 3.53 19.53
N SER A 390 24.26 4.32 18.51
CA SER A 390 23.57 4.30 17.20
C SER A 390 23.77 2.96 16.48
N LEU A 391 24.97 2.38 16.56
CA LEU A 391 25.23 1.04 15.99
C LEU A 391 24.46 -0.05 16.73
N ASP A 392 24.38 0.03 18.05
CA ASP A 392 23.59 -0.90 18.87
C ASP A 392 22.09 -0.76 18.55
N ALA A 393 21.61 0.46 18.44
CA ALA A 393 20.23 0.75 18.03
C ALA A 393 19.92 0.23 16.61
N MET A 394 20.86 0.40 15.68
CA MET A 394 20.76 -0.15 14.33
C MET A 394 20.64 -1.68 14.34
N ALA A 395 21.47 -2.35 15.15
CA ALA A 395 21.46 -3.81 15.28
C ALA A 395 20.14 -4.30 15.91
N HIS A 396 19.67 -3.65 16.97
CA HIS A 396 18.42 -3.97 17.63
C HIS A 396 17.21 -3.72 16.73
N ALA A 397 17.15 -2.58 16.04
CA ALA A 397 16.11 -2.24 15.09
C ALA A 397 16.06 -3.24 13.93
N ARG A 398 17.22 -3.71 13.45
CA ARG A 398 17.30 -4.79 12.46
C ARG A 398 16.71 -6.08 12.99
N ALA A 399 17.06 -6.48 14.22
CA ALA A 399 16.54 -7.70 14.85
C ALA A 399 15.02 -7.66 15.06
N SER A 400 14.46 -6.47 15.25
CA SER A 400 13.01 -6.24 15.38
C SER A 400 12.32 -5.86 14.06
N PHE A 401 12.99 -5.98 12.91
CA PHE A 401 12.47 -5.63 11.57
C PHE A 401 12.00 -4.16 11.45
N ALA A 402 12.50 -3.28 12.32
CA ALA A 402 12.23 -1.84 12.29
C ALA A 402 13.21 -1.13 11.33
N HIS A 403 13.20 -1.53 10.05
CA HIS A 403 14.20 -1.12 9.05
C HIS A 403 14.35 0.40 8.89
N ALA A 404 13.27 1.16 8.99
CA ALA A 404 13.32 2.62 8.91
C ALA A 404 14.08 3.25 10.09
N LEU A 405 13.98 2.67 11.30
CA LEU A 405 14.80 3.10 12.44
C LEU A 405 16.25 2.65 12.25
N ALA A 406 16.48 1.39 11.81
CA ALA A 406 17.82 0.90 11.54
C ALA A 406 18.56 1.78 10.51
N ALA A 407 17.89 2.20 9.45
CA ALA A 407 18.42 3.10 8.44
C ALA A 407 18.82 4.47 9.04
N ARG A 408 17.95 5.08 9.85
CA ARG A 408 18.23 6.35 10.51
C ARG A 408 19.40 6.26 11.50
N MET A 409 19.47 5.18 12.27
CA MET A 409 20.59 4.97 13.19
C MET A 409 21.91 4.79 12.46
N GLY A 410 21.87 4.10 11.31
CA GLY A 410 23.02 4.02 10.39
C GLY A 410 23.43 5.37 9.82
N GLU A 411 22.50 6.21 9.37
CA GLU A 411 22.79 7.59 8.93
C GLU A 411 23.39 8.42 10.05
N ARG A 412 22.84 8.37 11.27
CA ARG A 412 23.41 9.06 12.42
C ARG A 412 24.86 8.64 12.69
N ALA A 413 25.13 7.34 12.65
CA ALA A 413 26.49 6.85 12.79
C ALA A 413 27.41 7.36 11.66
N LEU A 414 26.92 7.44 10.42
CA LEU A 414 27.67 8.02 9.30
C LEU A 414 27.93 9.53 9.48
N GLU A 415 26.96 10.29 9.99
CA GLU A 415 27.14 11.73 10.31
C GLU A 415 28.20 11.98 11.38
N LEU A 416 28.30 11.06 12.35
CA LEU A 416 29.30 11.14 13.44
C LEU A 416 30.68 10.58 13.02
N TRP A 417 30.80 9.94 11.86
CA TRP A 417 31.98 9.16 11.46
C TRP A 417 33.31 9.91 11.57
N GLU A 418 33.33 11.17 11.14
CA GLU A 418 34.57 12.00 11.19
C GLU A 418 34.86 12.58 12.59
N GLN A 419 33.86 12.56 13.47
CA GLN A 419 34.02 13.06 14.86
C GLN A 419 34.52 11.97 15.81
N VAL A 420 34.47 10.69 15.38
CA VAL A 420 34.87 9.52 16.18
C VAL A 420 36.27 9.07 15.80
N PRO A 421 37.15 8.82 16.78
CA PRO A 421 38.50 8.30 16.52
C PRO A 421 38.45 6.96 15.76
N PRO A 422 39.39 6.71 14.83
CA PRO A 422 39.39 5.48 14.02
C PRO A 422 39.33 4.19 14.85
N GLU A 423 40.02 4.16 16.00
CA GLU A 423 40.05 3.02 16.93
C GLU A 423 38.69 2.71 17.56
N ALA A 424 37.82 3.69 17.68
CA ALA A 424 36.47 3.54 18.27
C ALA A 424 35.39 3.20 17.23
N ARG A 425 35.68 3.28 15.93
CA ARG A 425 34.68 3.03 14.86
C ARG A 425 34.28 1.55 14.73
N GLY A 426 35.18 0.61 15.01
CA GLY A 426 34.93 -0.85 15.08
C GLY A 426 34.54 -1.53 13.77
N ARG A 427 34.40 -0.79 12.64
CA ARG A 427 34.07 -1.31 11.30
C ARG A 427 34.50 -0.38 10.19
N ASP A 428 34.50 -0.86 8.94
CA ASP A 428 34.82 -0.05 7.77
C ASP A 428 33.63 0.85 7.36
N ARG A 429 33.96 2.05 6.84
CA ARG A 429 32.92 2.99 6.36
C ARG A 429 32.08 2.39 5.24
N ALA A 430 32.70 1.65 4.32
CA ALA A 430 32.00 0.99 3.22
C ALA A 430 30.98 -0.06 3.72
N GLU A 431 31.34 -0.80 4.78
CA GLU A 431 30.44 -1.76 5.41
C GLU A 431 29.26 -1.07 6.09
N LEU A 432 29.49 0.05 6.78
CA LEU A 432 28.43 0.83 7.40
C LEU A 432 27.49 1.45 6.35
N LEU A 433 28.02 2.04 5.28
CA LEU A 433 27.24 2.56 4.15
C LEU A 433 26.39 1.46 3.51
N GLY A 434 26.99 0.29 3.20
CA GLY A 434 26.27 -0.84 2.61
C GLY A 434 25.16 -1.40 3.49
N SER A 435 25.42 -1.54 4.79
CA SER A 435 24.41 -2.00 5.74
C SER A 435 23.28 -0.99 5.94
N THR A 436 23.59 0.29 5.98
CA THR A 436 22.59 1.38 6.06
C THR A 436 21.73 1.42 4.79
N ALA A 437 22.35 1.30 3.62
CA ALA A 437 21.65 1.21 2.34
C ALA A 437 20.68 0.02 2.28
N HIS A 438 21.08 -1.13 2.81
CA HIS A 438 20.23 -2.31 2.91
C HIS A 438 18.97 -2.03 3.72
N HIS A 439 19.09 -1.30 4.85
CA HIS A 439 17.93 -0.94 5.66
C HIS A 439 17.02 0.10 4.99
N PHE A 440 17.57 1.06 4.24
CA PHE A 440 16.77 1.97 3.42
C PHE A 440 15.96 1.23 2.35
N ARG A 441 16.57 0.24 1.66
CA ARG A 441 15.86 -0.61 0.71
C ARG A 441 14.69 -1.33 1.39
N ASP A 442 14.90 -1.93 2.56
CA ASP A 442 13.87 -2.66 3.29
C ASP A 442 12.77 -1.75 3.87
N ALA A 443 13.12 -0.50 4.13
CA ALA A 443 12.17 0.56 4.46
C ALA A 443 11.38 1.11 3.24
N GLY A 444 11.74 0.69 2.00
CA GLY A 444 11.10 1.14 0.77
C GLY A 444 11.73 2.39 0.15
N GLU A 445 12.86 2.87 0.66
CA GLU A 445 13.58 4.07 0.21
C GLU A 445 14.77 3.70 -0.71
N SER A 446 14.47 3.01 -1.83
CA SER A 446 15.50 2.46 -2.72
C SER A 446 16.38 3.53 -3.39
N GLU A 447 15.87 4.75 -3.65
CA GLU A 447 16.70 5.85 -4.17
C GLU A 447 17.80 6.26 -3.17
N ARG A 448 17.47 6.34 -1.89
CA ARG A 448 18.43 6.63 -0.83
C ARG A 448 19.46 5.50 -0.70
N ALA A 449 19.01 4.25 -0.80
CA ALA A 449 19.87 3.08 -0.78
C ALA A 449 20.88 3.11 -1.93
N VAL A 450 20.48 3.46 -3.15
CA VAL A 450 21.40 3.61 -4.30
C VAL A 450 22.44 4.68 -4.03
N ALA A 451 22.04 5.85 -3.51
CA ALA A 451 22.97 6.95 -3.22
C ALA A 451 24.07 6.53 -2.22
N LEU A 452 23.69 5.81 -1.16
CA LEU A 452 24.66 5.31 -0.16
C LEU A 452 25.60 4.25 -0.73
N VAL A 453 25.10 3.36 -1.60
CA VAL A 453 25.98 2.37 -2.27
C VAL A 453 26.92 3.05 -3.24
N ASP A 454 26.49 4.11 -3.94
CA ASP A 454 27.36 4.90 -4.82
C ASP A 454 28.49 5.58 -4.02
N GLU A 455 28.16 6.13 -2.85
CA GLU A 455 29.16 6.66 -1.93
C GLU A 455 30.14 5.58 -1.46
N ALA A 456 29.63 4.38 -1.12
CA ALA A 456 30.49 3.26 -0.73
C ALA A 456 31.41 2.81 -1.86
N LEU A 457 30.90 2.72 -3.09
CA LEU A 457 31.68 2.33 -4.28
C LEU A 457 32.77 3.35 -4.68
N ALA A 458 32.61 4.61 -4.26
CA ALA A 458 33.61 5.66 -4.48
C ALA A 458 34.83 5.56 -3.54
N ILE A 459 34.77 4.75 -2.49
CA ILE A 459 35.87 4.53 -1.57
C ILE A 459 36.99 3.74 -2.30
N GLU A 460 38.20 4.27 -2.28
CA GLU A 460 39.35 3.61 -2.87
C GLU A 460 39.84 2.42 -2.03
N GLY A 461 40.41 1.42 -2.68
CA GLY A 461 41.04 0.26 -2.00
C GLY A 461 40.05 -0.80 -1.50
N LEU A 462 38.78 -0.76 -1.91
CA LEU A 462 37.82 -1.81 -1.57
C LEU A 462 38.26 -3.18 -2.09
N GLY A 463 38.27 -4.21 -1.23
CA GLY A 463 38.48 -5.59 -1.62
C GLY A 463 37.45 -6.09 -2.63
N ALA A 464 37.82 -6.98 -3.55
CA ALA A 464 36.94 -7.51 -4.58
C ALA A 464 35.60 -8.07 -4.05
N PRO A 465 35.56 -8.85 -2.94
CA PRO A 465 34.27 -9.34 -2.40
C PRO A 465 33.35 -8.22 -1.88
N CYS A 466 33.90 -7.18 -1.24
CA CYS A 466 33.14 -6.02 -0.77
C CYS A 466 32.56 -5.26 -1.96
N ARG A 467 33.38 -4.92 -2.95
CA ARG A 467 32.94 -4.23 -4.17
C ARG A 467 31.89 -5.03 -4.93
N ALA A 468 32.06 -6.35 -5.07
CA ALA A 468 31.09 -7.23 -5.73
C ALA A 468 29.76 -7.27 -4.97
N THR A 469 29.79 -7.24 -3.63
CA THR A 469 28.58 -7.17 -2.80
C THR A 469 27.83 -5.85 -3.04
N LEU A 470 28.53 -4.72 -3.02
CA LEU A 470 27.93 -3.40 -3.26
C LEU A 470 27.33 -3.27 -4.66
N LEU A 471 28.03 -3.78 -5.70
CA LEU A 471 27.49 -3.80 -7.08
C LEU A 471 26.23 -4.64 -7.21
N ARG A 472 26.22 -5.82 -6.58
CA ARG A 472 25.03 -6.69 -6.51
C ARG A 472 23.87 -5.96 -5.81
N ASP A 473 24.12 -5.32 -4.68
CA ASP A 473 23.10 -4.60 -3.92
C ASP A 473 22.54 -3.43 -4.74
N LYS A 474 23.41 -2.65 -5.40
CA LYS A 474 22.98 -1.60 -6.33
C LYS A 474 22.10 -2.16 -7.45
N ALA A 475 22.50 -3.29 -8.06
CA ALA A 475 21.70 -3.95 -9.10
C ALA A 475 20.29 -4.30 -8.60
N SER A 476 20.18 -4.83 -7.38
CA SER A 476 18.90 -5.14 -6.74
C SER A 476 18.06 -3.89 -6.48
N TYR A 477 18.68 -2.78 -6.02
CA TYR A 477 17.97 -1.54 -5.73
C TYR A 477 17.47 -0.84 -7.00
N LEU A 478 18.27 -0.84 -8.07
CA LEU A 478 17.85 -0.34 -9.38
C LEU A 478 16.67 -1.13 -9.93
N ALA A 479 16.70 -2.46 -9.78
CA ALA A 479 15.58 -3.30 -10.19
C ALA A 479 14.29 -2.97 -9.42
N ASN A 480 14.36 -2.72 -8.11
CA ASN A 480 13.21 -2.28 -7.30
C ASN A 480 12.64 -0.93 -7.77
N LEU A 481 13.49 -0.06 -8.30
CA LEU A 481 13.10 1.23 -8.89
C LEU A 481 12.60 1.12 -10.34
N GLY A 482 12.67 -0.07 -10.96
CA GLY A 482 12.37 -0.25 -12.37
C GLY A 482 13.40 0.42 -13.30
N GLN A 483 14.62 0.61 -12.82
CA GLN A 483 15.71 1.21 -13.58
C GLN A 483 16.60 0.13 -14.24
N VAL A 484 17.07 0.42 -15.45
CA VAL A 484 17.94 -0.46 -16.21
C VAL A 484 19.37 -0.46 -15.67
N GLY A 485 20.17 -1.49 -16.02
CA GLY A 485 21.59 -1.58 -15.67
C GLY A 485 21.92 -2.70 -14.68
N SER A 486 20.93 -3.38 -14.10
CA SER A 486 21.14 -4.46 -13.14
C SER A 486 22.00 -5.60 -13.70
N VAL A 487 21.77 -6.03 -14.94
CA VAL A 487 22.54 -7.11 -15.60
C VAL A 487 24.02 -6.72 -15.75
N ALA A 488 24.30 -5.47 -16.17
CA ALA A 488 25.67 -4.98 -16.32
C ALA A 488 26.43 -4.96 -15.00
N LEU A 489 25.80 -4.47 -13.92
CA LEU A 489 26.39 -4.44 -12.58
C LEU A 489 26.64 -5.84 -12.02
N LEU A 490 25.74 -6.80 -12.26
CA LEU A 490 25.94 -8.19 -11.83
C LEU A 490 27.07 -8.87 -12.59
N ARG A 491 27.22 -8.58 -13.89
CA ARG A 491 28.37 -9.06 -14.67
C ARG A 491 29.69 -8.44 -14.19
N GLU A 492 29.71 -7.14 -13.88
CA GLU A 492 30.88 -6.48 -13.27
C GLU A 492 31.24 -7.13 -11.93
N ALA A 493 30.22 -7.38 -11.08
CA ALA A 493 30.46 -8.05 -9.80
C ALA A 493 31.03 -9.47 -9.95
N LEU A 494 30.58 -10.23 -10.96
CA LEU A 494 31.13 -11.58 -11.26
C LEU A 494 32.56 -11.52 -11.75
N ALA A 495 32.90 -10.55 -12.61
CA ALA A 495 34.25 -10.37 -13.12
C ALA A 495 35.27 -10.11 -12.00
N LEU A 496 34.87 -9.40 -10.94
CA LEU A 496 35.74 -9.20 -9.75
C LEU A 496 36.03 -10.49 -8.97
N LEU A 497 35.21 -11.53 -9.15
CA LEU A 497 35.31 -12.80 -8.45
C LEU A 497 35.85 -13.94 -9.35
N GLU A 498 36.26 -13.64 -10.58
CA GLU A 498 36.86 -14.61 -11.51
C GLU A 498 38.14 -15.20 -10.95
N GLY A 499 38.33 -16.53 -11.14
CA GLY A 499 39.53 -17.25 -10.68
C GLY A 499 39.58 -17.49 -9.17
N GLY A 500 38.61 -17.04 -8.40
CA GLY A 500 38.50 -17.32 -6.95
C GLY A 500 37.92 -18.70 -6.67
N GLU A 501 38.07 -19.14 -5.41
CA GLU A 501 37.42 -20.35 -4.91
C GLU A 501 35.88 -20.21 -4.94
N PRO A 502 35.13 -21.32 -5.09
CA PRO A 502 33.68 -21.30 -5.02
C PRO A 502 33.17 -20.61 -3.74
N SER A 503 32.24 -19.68 -3.91
CA SER A 503 31.74 -18.86 -2.79
C SER A 503 30.25 -18.68 -2.79
N ALA A 504 29.67 -18.52 -1.58
CA ALA A 504 28.25 -18.23 -1.41
C ALA A 504 27.86 -16.90 -2.07
N LEU A 505 28.75 -15.91 -2.13
CA LEU A 505 28.54 -14.64 -2.79
C LEU A 505 28.42 -14.82 -4.32
N ARG A 506 29.36 -15.55 -4.93
CA ARG A 506 29.33 -15.81 -6.38
C ARG A 506 28.10 -16.61 -6.79
N ALA A 507 27.73 -17.64 -6.02
CA ALA A 507 26.51 -18.40 -6.24
C ALA A 507 25.25 -17.51 -6.18
N ARG A 508 25.23 -16.55 -5.26
CA ARG A 508 24.14 -15.59 -5.12
C ARG A 508 24.06 -14.63 -6.32
N ILE A 509 25.19 -14.06 -6.72
CA ILE A 509 25.24 -13.12 -7.85
C ILE A 509 24.82 -13.83 -9.16
N LEU A 510 25.29 -15.06 -9.40
CA LEU A 510 24.87 -15.87 -10.54
C LEU A 510 23.37 -16.15 -10.54
N GLY A 511 22.79 -16.51 -9.39
CA GLY A 511 21.35 -16.70 -9.28
C GLY A 511 20.54 -15.43 -9.54
N GLU A 512 21.00 -14.27 -9.05
CA GLU A 512 20.35 -12.98 -9.31
C GLU A 512 20.47 -12.57 -10.78
N LEU A 513 21.63 -12.82 -11.41
CA LEU A 513 21.85 -12.56 -12.85
C LEU A 513 20.92 -13.44 -13.70
N ALA A 514 20.84 -14.73 -13.41
CA ALA A 514 19.95 -15.65 -14.13
C ALA A 514 18.48 -15.19 -14.04
N ALA A 515 18.03 -14.75 -12.84
CA ALA A 515 16.69 -14.23 -12.64
C ALA A 515 16.43 -12.94 -13.44
N ARG A 516 17.39 -12.00 -13.49
CA ARG A 516 17.25 -10.77 -14.28
C ARG A 516 17.19 -11.05 -15.78
N LEU A 517 18.05 -11.92 -16.28
CA LEU A 517 18.06 -12.35 -17.69
C LEU A 517 16.71 -13.00 -18.08
N MET A 518 16.16 -13.86 -17.22
CA MET A 518 14.84 -14.46 -17.44
C MET A 518 13.73 -13.40 -17.52
N LEU A 519 13.72 -12.41 -16.61
CA LEU A 519 12.74 -11.33 -16.61
C LEU A 519 12.86 -10.37 -17.81
N GLU A 520 14.08 -10.19 -18.33
CA GLU A 520 14.36 -9.44 -19.56
C GLU A 520 14.13 -10.26 -20.84
N ALA A 521 13.66 -11.52 -20.71
CA ALA A 521 13.47 -12.49 -21.80
C ALA A 521 14.76 -12.86 -22.56
N ASP A 522 15.92 -12.82 -21.90
CA ASP A 522 17.15 -13.42 -22.43
C ASP A 522 17.27 -14.86 -21.92
N LEU A 523 16.37 -15.70 -22.41
CA LEU A 523 16.10 -17.03 -21.86
C LEU A 523 17.27 -18.01 -22.05
N VAL A 524 17.99 -17.90 -23.17
CA VAL A 524 19.11 -18.82 -23.49
C VAL A 524 20.27 -18.57 -22.53
N GLU A 525 20.63 -17.31 -22.31
CA GLU A 525 21.68 -16.94 -21.36
C GLU A 525 21.21 -17.23 -19.92
N ALA A 526 19.93 -16.98 -19.59
CA ALA A 526 19.36 -17.29 -18.28
C ALA A 526 19.55 -18.78 -17.92
N VAL A 527 19.32 -19.72 -18.84
CA VAL A 527 19.56 -21.15 -18.62
C VAL A 527 21.04 -21.42 -18.34
N ALA A 528 21.94 -20.87 -19.15
CA ALA A 528 23.38 -21.10 -18.99
C ALA A 528 23.90 -20.56 -17.66
N VAL A 529 23.46 -19.35 -17.25
CA VAL A 529 23.85 -18.74 -15.98
C VAL A 529 23.21 -19.46 -14.80
N ALA A 530 22.00 -19.98 -14.94
CA ALA A 530 21.36 -20.80 -13.91
C ALA A 530 22.10 -22.13 -13.68
N ASP A 531 22.62 -22.77 -14.76
CA ASP A 531 23.47 -23.95 -14.65
C ASP A 531 24.77 -23.65 -13.89
N ALA A 532 25.40 -22.51 -14.17
CA ALA A 532 26.58 -22.05 -13.45
C ALA A 532 26.25 -21.76 -11.97
N ALA A 533 25.11 -21.13 -11.69
CA ALA A 533 24.64 -20.87 -10.32
C ALA A 533 24.39 -22.17 -9.55
N ALA A 534 23.82 -23.19 -10.19
CA ALA A 534 23.58 -24.50 -9.58
C ALA A 534 24.88 -25.23 -9.24
N ALA A 535 25.88 -25.18 -10.14
CA ALA A 535 27.21 -25.78 -9.94
C ALA A 535 27.93 -25.08 -8.78
N GLU A 536 27.96 -23.76 -8.75
CA GLU A 536 28.56 -22.97 -7.68
C GLU A 536 27.90 -23.22 -6.34
N ALA A 537 26.54 -23.25 -6.30
CA ALA A 537 25.78 -23.55 -5.10
C ALA A 537 26.01 -24.98 -4.58
N ALA A 538 26.23 -25.92 -5.48
CA ALA A 538 26.60 -27.30 -5.13
C ALA A 538 28.00 -27.35 -4.50
N ALA A 539 28.97 -26.65 -5.04
CA ALA A 539 30.34 -26.59 -4.53
C ALA A 539 30.42 -26.02 -3.10
N VAL A 540 29.50 -25.08 -2.76
CA VAL A 540 29.43 -24.51 -1.40
C VAL A 540 28.39 -25.20 -0.51
N GLY A 541 27.78 -26.31 -0.95
CA GLY A 541 26.84 -27.11 -0.15
C GLY A 541 25.49 -26.46 0.10
N SER A 542 25.08 -25.42 -0.65
CA SER A 542 23.85 -24.68 -0.41
C SER A 542 22.66 -25.25 -1.20
N GLN A 543 21.83 -26.07 -0.53
CA GLN A 543 20.63 -26.68 -1.12
C GLN A 543 19.59 -25.63 -1.56
N GLY A 544 19.31 -24.62 -0.70
CA GLY A 544 18.35 -23.57 -1.02
C GLY A 544 18.74 -22.78 -2.28
N ARG A 545 20.03 -22.46 -2.48
CA ARG A 545 20.51 -21.79 -3.70
C ARG A 545 20.45 -22.69 -4.92
N ARG A 546 20.70 -24.01 -4.76
CA ARG A 546 20.50 -24.99 -5.84
C ARG A 546 19.01 -25.04 -6.24
N SER A 547 18.10 -25.01 -5.28
CA SER A 547 16.65 -24.95 -5.54
C SER A 547 16.29 -23.69 -6.35
N VAL A 548 16.79 -22.52 -5.95
CA VAL A 548 16.54 -21.26 -6.69
C VAL A 548 17.07 -21.32 -8.11
N ALA A 549 18.28 -21.84 -8.31
CA ALA A 549 18.88 -21.98 -9.65
C ALA A 549 18.07 -22.95 -10.55
N ALA A 550 17.68 -24.10 -10.01
CA ALA A 550 16.84 -25.07 -10.72
C ALA A 550 15.46 -24.48 -11.08
N ASN A 551 14.90 -23.65 -10.21
CA ASN A 551 13.64 -22.99 -10.39
C ASN A 551 13.68 -21.98 -11.56
N ILE A 552 14.70 -21.11 -11.59
CA ILE A 552 14.90 -20.14 -12.68
C ILE A 552 15.15 -20.86 -14.00
N ARG A 553 16.01 -21.90 -13.97
CA ARG A 553 16.28 -22.76 -15.13
C ARG A 553 14.99 -23.39 -15.67
N GLY A 554 14.16 -23.92 -14.77
CA GLY A 554 12.89 -24.54 -15.10
C GLY A 554 11.95 -23.60 -15.85
N MET A 555 11.74 -22.39 -15.34
CA MET A 555 10.92 -21.38 -16.01
C MET A 555 11.48 -20.95 -17.36
N ALA A 556 12.79 -20.69 -17.43
CA ALA A 556 13.42 -20.31 -18.69
C ALA A 556 13.32 -21.42 -19.76
N LEU A 557 13.43 -22.69 -19.36
CA LEU A 557 13.22 -23.84 -20.25
C LEU A 557 11.77 -23.97 -20.71
N VAL A 558 10.79 -23.77 -19.83
CA VAL A 558 9.37 -23.75 -20.19
C VAL A 558 9.13 -22.70 -21.25
N GLU A 559 9.58 -21.47 -21.03
CA GLU A 559 9.41 -20.36 -21.99
C GLU A 559 10.16 -20.58 -23.33
N LEU A 560 11.26 -21.34 -23.32
CA LEU A 560 11.93 -21.79 -24.56
C LEU A 560 11.20 -22.94 -25.30
N GLY A 561 10.06 -23.42 -24.77
CA GLY A 561 9.30 -24.53 -25.33
C GLY A 561 9.85 -25.93 -24.99
N ARG A 562 10.86 -26.01 -24.12
CA ARG A 562 11.43 -27.26 -23.60
C ARG A 562 10.67 -27.71 -22.34
N ILE A 563 9.35 -27.97 -22.53
CA ILE A 563 8.36 -28.07 -21.46
C ILE A 563 8.70 -29.17 -20.44
N ASP A 564 8.93 -30.40 -20.90
CA ASP A 564 9.16 -31.55 -20.02
C ASP A 564 10.45 -31.36 -19.20
N GLU A 565 11.49 -30.83 -19.81
CA GLU A 565 12.75 -30.52 -19.12
C GLU A 565 12.55 -29.39 -18.09
N GLY A 566 11.77 -28.36 -18.45
CA GLY A 566 11.46 -27.24 -17.59
C GLY A 566 10.66 -27.69 -16.34
N LEU A 567 9.60 -28.47 -16.53
CA LEU A 567 8.81 -29.03 -15.45
C LEU A 567 9.64 -29.94 -14.54
N ALA A 568 10.50 -30.81 -15.11
CA ALA A 568 11.41 -31.64 -14.33
C ALA A 568 12.37 -30.79 -13.48
N GLN A 569 12.83 -29.64 -13.97
CA GLN A 569 13.67 -28.71 -13.19
C GLN A 569 12.87 -28.01 -12.09
N LEU A 570 11.61 -27.68 -12.29
CA LEU A 570 10.74 -27.13 -11.24
C LEU A 570 10.48 -28.17 -10.15
N GLU A 571 10.23 -29.42 -10.51
CA GLU A 571 10.08 -30.53 -9.53
C GLU A 571 11.38 -30.74 -8.72
N LEU A 572 12.54 -30.71 -9.38
CA LEU A 572 13.83 -30.74 -8.71
C LEU A 572 13.99 -29.57 -7.74
N ALA A 573 13.58 -28.37 -8.13
CA ALA A 573 13.62 -27.18 -7.26
C ALA A 573 12.76 -27.39 -6.00
N GLY A 574 11.56 -27.95 -6.15
CA GLY A 574 10.70 -28.31 -5.02
C GLY A 574 11.34 -29.33 -4.06
N ALA A 575 11.97 -30.38 -4.62
CA ALA A 575 12.68 -31.37 -3.82
C ALA A 575 13.90 -30.79 -3.09
N LEU A 576 14.64 -29.89 -3.71
CA LEU A 576 15.83 -29.23 -3.13
C LEU A 576 15.47 -28.14 -2.11
N ALA A 577 14.26 -27.59 -2.15
CA ALA A 577 13.85 -26.54 -1.23
C ALA A 577 13.90 -26.99 0.24
N GLY A 578 13.59 -28.27 0.53
CA GLY A 578 13.66 -28.82 1.87
C GLY A 578 12.88 -28.00 2.89
N GLU A 579 13.55 -27.51 3.93
CA GLU A 579 12.99 -26.62 4.97
C GLU A 579 13.21 -25.12 4.67
N ASP A 580 13.83 -24.77 3.56
CA ASP A 580 13.99 -23.36 3.12
C ASP A 580 12.66 -22.83 2.58
N ASP A 581 11.93 -22.11 3.43
CA ASP A 581 10.62 -21.54 3.11
C ASP A 581 10.66 -20.59 1.92
N SER A 582 11.74 -19.81 1.78
CA SER A 582 11.89 -18.88 0.66
C SER A 582 12.05 -19.61 -0.67
N ALA A 583 12.85 -20.69 -0.69
CA ALA A 583 13.01 -21.54 -1.87
C ALA A 583 11.71 -22.28 -2.20
N ARG A 584 10.99 -22.79 -1.20
CA ARG A 584 9.70 -23.47 -1.35
C ARG A 584 8.61 -22.57 -1.89
N LEU A 585 8.50 -21.34 -1.39
CA LEU A 585 7.54 -20.36 -1.90
C LEU A 585 7.82 -19.99 -3.35
N ARG A 586 9.09 -19.82 -3.70
CA ARG A 586 9.50 -19.54 -5.08
C ARG A 586 9.18 -20.71 -6.02
N TYR A 587 9.32 -21.94 -5.52
CA TYR A 587 8.89 -23.14 -6.26
C TYR A 587 7.39 -23.09 -6.59
N TRP A 588 6.51 -22.89 -5.60
CA TRP A 588 5.07 -22.82 -5.88
C TRP A 588 4.69 -21.64 -6.77
N LEU A 589 5.36 -20.50 -6.60
CA LEU A 589 5.12 -19.33 -7.42
C LEU A 589 5.35 -19.65 -8.91
N ASN A 590 6.51 -20.20 -9.22
CA ASN A 590 6.87 -20.49 -10.61
C ASN A 590 6.16 -21.73 -11.16
N LEU A 591 5.88 -22.74 -10.31
CA LEU A 591 5.08 -23.89 -10.72
C LEU A 591 3.65 -23.48 -11.07
N SER A 592 3.00 -22.67 -10.23
CA SER A 592 1.63 -22.19 -10.50
C SER A 592 1.56 -21.36 -11.79
N ASP A 593 2.58 -20.55 -12.04
CA ASP A 593 2.70 -19.75 -13.25
C ASP A 593 2.90 -20.66 -14.49
N ALA A 594 3.88 -21.54 -14.46
CA ALA A 594 4.16 -22.49 -15.54
C ALA A 594 2.95 -23.36 -15.90
N LEU A 595 2.25 -23.89 -14.89
CA LEU A 595 1.04 -24.69 -15.11
C LEU A 595 -0.09 -23.88 -15.74
N SER A 596 -0.27 -22.62 -15.33
CA SER A 596 -1.25 -21.70 -15.92
C SER A 596 -0.93 -21.40 -17.38
N LEU A 597 0.34 -21.11 -17.70
CA LEU A 597 0.81 -20.86 -19.06
C LEU A 597 0.62 -22.08 -19.99
N LEU A 598 0.67 -23.28 -19.42
CA LEU A 598 0.45 -24.54 -20.14
C LEU A 598 -1.02 -24.97 -20.22
N GLY A 599 -1.96 -24.15 -19.74
CA GLY A 599 -3.40 -24.46 -19.72
C GLY A 599 -3.80 -25.50 -18.67
N ARG A 600 -2.90 -25.89 -17.74
CA ARG A 600 -3.17 -26.81 -16.63
C ARG A 600 -3.77 -26.04 -15.43
N PHE A 601 -4.85 -25.31 -15.69
CA PHE A 601 -5.40 -24.32 -14.74
C PHE A 601 -5.78 -24.89 -13.39
N ARG A 602 -6.38 -26.08 -13.33
CA ARG A 602 -6.76 -26.69 -12.04
C ARG A 602 -5.57 -27.02 -11.16
N GLU A 603 -4.49 -27.48 -11.77
CA GLU A 603 -3.23 -27.76 -11.05
C GLU A 603 -2.54 -26.47 -10.65
N ALA A 604 -2.60 -25.43 -11.47
CA ALA A 604 -2.11 -24.09 -11.16
C ALA A 604 -2.82 -23.51 -9.94
N VAL A 605 -4.16 -23.64 -9.85
CA VAL A 605 -4.95 -23.22 -8.69
C VAL A 605 -4.49 -23.98 -7.43
N ALA A 606 -4.36 -25.31 -7.51
CA ALA A 606 -3.95 -26.12 -6.37
C ALA A 606 -2.54 -25.75 -5.85
N ALA A 607 -1.58 -25.56 -6.77
CA ALA A 607 -0.22 -25.13 -6.41
C ALA A 607 -0.20 -23.72 -5.80
N GLY A 608 -0.96 -22.80 -6.41
CA GLY A 608 -1.05 -21.43 -5.94
C GLY A 608 -1.70 -21.30 -4.55
N GLU A 609 -2.77 -22.06 -4.27
CA GLU A 609 -3.43 -22.10 -2.97
C GLU A 609 -2.53 -22.70 -1.87
N GLN A 610 -1.81 -23.78 -2.19
CA GLN A 610 -0.83 -24.35 -1.27
C GLN A 610 0.28 -23.35 -0.92
N GLY A 611 0.82 -22.68 -1.94
CA GLY A 611 1.84 -21.68 -1.75
C GLY A 611 1.34 -20.45 -0.98
N ALA A 612 0.14 -19.96 -1.28
CA ALA A 612 -0.46 -18.81 -0.59
C ALA A 612 -0.75 -19.12 0.89
N GLU A 613 -1.21 -20.35 1.21
CA GLU A 613 -1.40 -20.79 2.58
C GLU A 613 -0.08 -20.92 3.33
N HIS A 614 0.96 -21.45 2.68
CA HIS A 614 2.30 -21.51 3.26
C HIS A 614 2.86 -20.08 3.50
N ALA A 615 2.69 -19.16 2.53
CA ALA A 615 3.09 -17.76 2.68
C ALA A 615 2.38 -17.08 3.87
N ARG A 616 1.10 -17.38 4.06
CA ARG A 616 0.32 -16.86 5.18
C ARG A 616 0.85 -17.37 6.53
N ARG A 617 1.17 -18.67 6.63
CA ARG A 617 1.71 -19.26 7.86
C ARG A 617 3.08 -18.67 8.23
N HIS A 618 3.90 -18.34 7.24
CA HIS A 618 5.25 -17.80 7.45
C HIS A 618 5.31 -16.28 7.38
N GLY A 619 4.16 -15.58 7.38
CA GLY A 619 4.08 -14.11 7.45
C GLY A 619 4.64 -13.35 6.24
N VAL A 620 4.67 -13.97 5.07
CA VAL A 620 5.09 -13.34 3.80
C VAL A 620 3.94 -13.20 2.80
N ALA A 621 2.72 -13.10 3.33
CA ALA A 621 1.51 -12.95 2.53
C ALA A 621 1.52 -11.70 1.64
N ARG A 622 2.14 -10.60 2.10
CA ARG A 622 2.23 -9.33 1.37
C ARG A 622 3.15 -9.35 0.14
N THR A 623 4.06 -10.29 0.06
CA THR A 623 5.08 -10.39 -0.98
C THR A 623 4.81 -11.59 -1.89
N LEU A 624 5.49 -12.71 -1.64
CA LEU A 624 5.30 -13.92 -2.45
C LEU A 624 3.87 -14.47 -2.35
N GLY A 625 3.22 -14.33 -1.18
CA GLY A 625 1.82 -14.72 -1.00
C GLY A 625 0.87 -13.93 -1.91
N ALA A 626 1.06 -12.62 -2.04
CA ALA A 626 0.28 -11.78 -2.95
C ALA A 626 0.47 -12.19 -4.43
N MET A 627 1.69 -12.56 -4.82
CA MET A 627 1.95 -13.08 -6.17
C MET A 627 1.30 -14.43 -6.43
N LEU A 628 1.36 -15.35 -5.45
CA LEU A 628 0.68 -16.64 -5.52
C LEU A 628 -0.84 -16.47 -5.64
N MET A 629 -1.43 -15.54 -4.87
CA MET A 629 -2.85 -15.19 -5.01
C MET A 629 -3.16 -14.61 -6.41
N ALA A 630 -2.25 -13.82 -6.98
CA ALA A 630 -2.39 -13.29 -8.33
C ALA A 630 -2.38 -14.40 -9.40
N ASN A 631 -1.43 -15.33 -9.33
CA ASN A 631 -1.36 -16.48 -10.25
C ASN A 631 -2.59 -17.39 -10.10
N THR A 632 -3.03 -17.64 -8.86
CA THR A 632 -4.26 -18.39 -8.58
C THR A 632 -5.49 -17.71 -9.19
N ALA A 633 -5.58 -16.38 -9.08
CA ALA A 633 -6.69 -15.63 -9.66
C ALA A 633 -6.72 -15.69 -11.20
N ASP A 634 -5.57 -15.66 -11.86
CA ASP A 634 -5.48 -15.83 -13.31
C ASP A 634 -5.98 -17.22 -13.73
N ALA A 635 -5.54 -18.26 -13.05
CA ALA A 635 -5.99 -19.63 -13.33
C ALA A 635 -7.50 -19.83 -13.08
N LEU A 636 -8.04 -19.23 -11.99
CA LEU A 636 -9.49 -19.23 -11.72
C LEU A 636 -10.27 -18.47 -12.79
N ALA A 637 -9.79 -17.32 -13.25
CA ALA A 637 -10.43 -16.57 -14.33
C ALA A 637 -10.43 -17.39 -15.64
N SER A 638 -9.34 -18.09 -15.94
CA SER A 638 -9.22 -18.94 -17.13
C SER A 638 -10.20 -20.12 -17.14
N THR A 639 -10.62 -20.61 -15.95
CA THR A 639 -11.65 -21.65 -15.82
C THR A 639 -13.08 -21.11 -15.72
N GLY A 640 -13.27 -19.80 -15.69
CA GLY A 640 -14.59 -19.16 -15.59
C GLY A 640 -15.03 -18.84 -14.15
N GLU A 641 -14.17 -19.01 -13.16
CA GLU A 641 -14.46 -18.69 -11.76
C GLU A 641 -14.15 -17.20 -11.43
N TRP A 642 -14.62 -16.28 -12.29
CA TRP A 642 -14.27 -14.85 -12.25
C TRP A 642 -14.59 -14.16 -10.93
N ARG A 643 -15.71 -14.52 -10.30
CA ARG A 643 -16.10 -13.94 -8.99
C ARG A 643 -15.06 -14.31 -7.92
N ARG A 644 -14.66 -15.59 -7.86
CA ARG A 644 -13.65 -16.06 -6.91
C ARG A 644 -12.27 -15.45 -7.20
N ALA A 645 -11.92 -15.30 -8.47
CA ALA A 645 -10.71 -14.61 -8.90
C ALA A 645 -10.70 -13.15 -8.43
N GLU A 646 -11.81 -12.43 -8.60
CA GLU A 646 -11.94 -11.05 -8.20
C GLU A 646 -11.85 -10.87 -6.66
N GLU A 647 -12.57 -11.69 -5.89
CA GLU A 647 -12.51 -11.71 -4.44
C GLU A 647 -11.09 -12.01 -3.92
N LEU A 648 -10.35 -12.86 -4.62
CA LEU A 648 -8.97 -13.17 -4.28
C LEU A 648 -8.04 -11.99 -4.57
N LEU A 649 -8.21 -11.33 -5.73
CA LEU A 649 -7.46 -10.13 -6.09
C LEU A 649 -7.73 -8.96 -5.15
N ASP A 650 -8.98 -8.76 -4.75
CA ASP A 650 -9.35 -7.70 -3.80
C ASP A 650 -8.66 -7.93 -2.45
N ARG A 651 -8.70 -9.15 -1.91
CA ARG A 651 -7.96 -9.51 -0.70
C ARG A 651 -6.45 -9.32 -0.84
N ALA A 652 -5.88 -9.71 -1.99
CA ALA A 652 -4.45 -9.53 -2.23
C ALA A 652 -4.04 -8.06 -2.32
N LEU A 653 -4.88 -7.20 -2.92
CA LEU A 653 -4.68 -5.75 -2.98
C LEU A 653 -4.81 -5.08 -1.60
N GLU A 654 -5.67 -5.62 -0.71
CA GLU A 654 -5.80 -5.16 0.67
C GLU A 654 -4.52 -5.40 1.50
N LEU A 655 -3.70 -6.40 1.14
CA LEU A 655 -2.44 -6.69 1.83
C LEU A 655 -1.37 -5.59 1.69
N ASP A 656 -1.57 -4.58 0.85
CA ASP A 656 -0.62 -3.49 0.60
C ASP A 656 0.77 -3.99 0.19
N ALA A 657 0.79 -4.83 -0.83
CA ALA A 657 2.01 -5.41 -1.36
C ALA A 657 2.99 -4.32 -1.82
N PRO A 658 4.31 -4.53 -1.69
CA PRO A 658 5.32 -3.64 -2.26
C PRO A 658 5.09 -3.41 -3.75
N LEU A 659 5.54 -2.27 -4.28
CA LEU A 659 5.22 -1.77 -5.62
C LEU A 659 5.37 -2.81 -6.73
N GLY A 660 6.46 -3.59 -6.72
CA GLY A 660 6.72 -4.63 -7.70
C GLY A 660 5.65 -5.73 -7.73
N PHE A 661 5.23 -6.18 -6.56
CA PHE A 661 4.16 -7.19 -6.42
C PHE A 661 2.78 -6.59 -6.70
N ALA A 662 2.53 -5.36 -6.25
CA ALA A 662 1.28 -4.66 -6.45
C ALA A 662 0.94 -4.46 -7.94
N ALA A 663 1.93 -4.18 -8.78
CA ALA A 663 1.74 -3.98 -10.22
C ALA A 663 1.13 -5.21 -10.92
N HIS A 664 1.56 -6.42 -10.53
CA HIS A 664 0.99 -7.66 -11.07
C HIS A 664 -0.48 -7.84 -10.66
N LEU A 665 -0.82 -7.56 -9.40
CA LEU A 665 -2.20 -7.60 -8.90
C LEU A 665 -3.09 -6.57 -9.59
N GLN A 666 -2.61 -5.33 -9.71
CA GLN A 666 -3.34 -4.22 -10.32
C GLN A 666 -3.70 -4.52 -11.78
N ARG A 667 -2.75 -5.03 -12.56
CA ARG A 667 -2.96 -5.39 -13.95
C ARG A 667 -4.03 -6.48 -14.11
N ARG A 668 -3.98 -7.54 -13.28
CA ARG A 668 -4.95 -8.62 -13.27
C ARG A 668 -6.34 -8.16 -12.84
N LYS A 669 -6.41 -7.28 -11.83
CA LYS A 669 -7.68 -6.68 -11.40
C LYS A 669 -8.33 -5.87 -12.52
N ILE A 670 -7.57 -5.05 -13.25
CA ILE A 670 -8.08 -4.28 -14.40
C ILE A 670 -8.63 -5.23 -15.47
N TRP A 671 -7.90 -6.31 -15.79
CA TRP A 671 -8.33 -7.32 -16.77
C TRP A 671 -9.64 -7.99 -16.37
N THR A 672 -9.74 -8.41 -15.11
CA THR A 672 -10.95 -9.04 -14.56
C THR A 672 -12.17 -8.12 -14.61
N VAL A 673 -12.00 -6.86 -14.21
CA VAL A 673 -13.06 -5.84 -14.26
C VAL A 673 -13.52 -5.55 -15.68
N LEU A 674 -12.59 -5.50 -16.65
CA LEU A 674 -12.93 -5.31 -18.07
C LEU A 674 -13.82 -6.44 -18.59
N TRP A 675 -13.42 -7.70 -18.37
CA TRP A 675 -14.20 -8.85 -18.87
C TRP A 675 -15.53 -9.03 -18.15
N ARG A 676 -15.63 -8.59 -16.91
CA ARG A 676 -16.91 -8.55 -16.20
C ARG A 676 -17.89 -7.52 -16.79
N GLY A 677 -17.44 -6.61 -17.64
CA GLY A 677 -18.25 -5.67 -18.41
C GLY A 677 -18.19 -4.23 -17.89
N ASP A 678 -17.50 -3.95 -16.78
CA ASP A 678 -17.36 -2.58 -16.27
C ASP A 678 -16.18 -1.84 -16.91
N ARG A 679 -16.39 -1.39 -18.16
CA ARG A 679 -15.38 -0.67 -18.96
C ARG A 679 -14.97 0.64 -18.29
N ALA A 680 -15.91 1.34 -17.67
CA ALA A 680 -15.65 2.63 -17.03
C ALA A 680 -14.75 2.46 -15.81
N GLN A 681 -15.01 1.45 -14.98
CA GLN A 681 -14.19 1.10 -13.84
C GLN A 681 -12.80 0.63 -14.29
N ALA A 682 -12.70 -0.23 -15.31
CA ALA A 682 -11.42 -0.70 -15.84
C ALA A 682 -10.55 0.46 -16.34
N ALA A 683 -11.12 1.41 -17.10
CA ALA A 683 -10.42 2.62 -17.55
C ALA A 683 -9.99 3.52 -16.39
N SER A 684 -10.85 3.69 -15.38
CA SER A 684 -10.54 4.46 -14.17
C SER A 684 -9.39 3.84 -13.37
N LEU A 685 -9.38 2.52 -13.19
CA LEU A 685 -8.31 1.79 -12.51
C LEU A 685 -7.00 1.87 -13.30
N LEU A 686 -7.04 1.74 -14.63
CA LEU A 686 -5.86 1.90 -15.48
C LEU A 686 -5.28 3.32 -15.34
N ALA A 687 -6.10 4.35 -15.41
CA ALA A 687 -5.66 5.73 -15.24
C ALA A 687 -5.03 5.96 -13.84
N ARG A 688 -5.66 5.43 -12.80
CA ARG A 688 -5.18 5.52 -11.42
C ARG A 688 -3.83 4.83 -11.21
N TRP A 689 -3.64 3.65 -11.80
CA TRP A 689 -2.45 2.83 -11.58
C TRP A 689 -1.41 2.91 -12.71
N ARG A 690 -1.63 3.74 -13.74
CA ARG A 690 -0.73 3.83 -14.90
C ARG A 690 0.72 4.14 -14.50
N GLN A 691 0.94 5.10 -13.61
CA GLN A 691 2.29 5.48 -13.19
C GLN A 691 3.05 4.33 -12.50
N PRO A 692 2.51 3.66 -11.45
CA PRO A 692 3.17 2.51 -10.86
C PRO A 692 3.36 1.35 -11.83
N LEU A 693 2.37 1.06 -12.70
CA LEU A 693 2.46 0.01 -13.70
C LEU A 693 3.57 0.27 -14.73
N SER A 694 3.82 1.54 -15.06
CA SER A 694 4.83 1.91 -16.06
C SER A 694 6.28 1.82 -15.55
N ARG A 695 6.51 1.75 -14.23
CA ARG A 695 7.87 1.73 -13.67
C ARG A 695 8.69 0.49 -14.06
N GLN A 696 8.05 -0.67 -14.19
CA GLN A 696 8.72 -1.95 -14.47
C GLN A 696 8.82 -2.31 -15.96
N LEU A 697 8.24 -1.51 -16.86
CA LEU A 697 8.18 -1.84 -18.29
C LEU A 697 9.55 -2.00 -18.96
N ARG A 698 10.57 -1.35 -18.42
CA ARG A 698 11.93 -1.36 -18.96
C ARG A 698 12.80 -2.51 -18.44
N THR A 699 12.40 -3.13 -17.33
CA THR A 699 13.15 -4.13 -16.59
C THR A 699 12.50 -5.52 -16.59
N GLU A 700 11.21 -5.58 -16.99
CA GLU A 700 10.46 -6.82 -17.02
C GLU A 700 9.62 -6.91 -18.29
N ARG A 701 9.99 -7.84 -19.18
CA ARG A 701 9.27 -8.07 -20.43
C ARG A 701 7.81 -8.42 -20.23
N LEU A 702 7.52 -9.30 -19.26
CA LEU A 702 6.16 -9.71 -18.93
C LEU A 702 5.29 -8.53 -18.48
N SER A 703 5.86 -7.56 -17.76
CA SER A 703 5.15 -6.35 -17.33
C SER A 703 4.79 -5.46 -18.53
N LEU A 704 5.70 -5.31 -19.50
CA LEU A 704 5.46 -4.56 -20.74
C LEU A 704 4.33 -5.20 -21.56
N VAL A 705 4.44 -6.49 -21.87
CA VAL A 705 3.46 -7.24 -22.67
C VAL A 705 2.10 -7.22 -21.98
N GLY A 706 2.09 -7.45 -20.67
CA GLY A 706 0.85 -7.50 -19.90
C GLY A 706 0.13 -6.15 -19.79
N LEU A 707 0.85 -5.03 -19.64
CA LEU A 707 0.24 -3.70 -19.63
C LEU A 707 -0.28 -3.34 -21.03
N ALA A 708 0.50 -3.59 -22.07
CA ALA A 708 0.10 -3.36 -23.46
C ALA A 708 -1.20 -4.11 -23.80
N LYS A 709 -1.30 -5.40 -23.40
CA LYS A 709 -2.52 -6.21 -23.57
C LYS A 709 -3.73 -5.55 -22.94
N VAL A 710 -3.63 -5.17 -21.68
CA VAL A 710 -4.76 -4.64 -20.90
C VAL A 710 -5.15 -3.23 -21.39
N ALA A 711 -4.18 -2.34 -21.59
CA ALA A 711 -4.44 -0.96 -22.02
C ALA A 711 -4.96 -0.92 -23.47
N GLY A 712 -4.36 -1.72 -24.37
CA GLY A 712 -4.83 -1.85 -25.74
C GLY A 712 -6.26 -2.39 -25.83
N ALA A 713 -6.60 -3.40 -25.02
CA ALA A 713 -7.95 -3.94 -24.98
C ALA A 713 -8.97 -2.90 -24.47
N ILE A 714 -8.66 -2.14 -23.41
CA ILE A 714 -9.54 -1.09 -22.90
C ILE A 714 -9.78 0.01 -23.95
N ALA A 715 -8.73 0.48 -24.61
CA ALA A 715 -8.85 1.51 -25.64
C ALA A 715 -9.71 1.00 -26.81
N LEU A 716 -9.47 -0.23 -27.26
CA LEU A 716 -10.25 -0.88 -28.31
C LEU A 716 -11.74 -1.01 -27.97
N GLU A 717 -12.06 -1.46 -26.74
CA GLU A 717 -13.44 -1.59 -26.26
C GLU A 717 -14.16 -0.24 -26.09
N ASN A 718 -13.41 0.85 -25.95
CA ASN A 718 -13.91 2.23 -25.95
C ASN A 718 -14.02 2.83 -27.37
N GLY A 719 -13.65 2.09 -28.43
CA GLY A 719 -13.70 2.55 -29.83
C GLY A 719 -12.53 3.44 -30.24
N ASP A 720 -11.48 3.55 -29.43
CA ASP A 720 -10.27 4.30 -29.75
C ASP A 720 -9.20 3.38 -30.36
N VAL A 721 -9.32 3.10 -31.65
CA VAL A 721 -8.41 2.21 -32.39
C VAL A 721 -6.99 2.78 -32.47
N ALA A 722 -6.84 4.10 -32.66
CA ALA A 722 -5.54 4.72 -32.71
C ALA A 722 -4.83 4.70 -31.34
N GLY A 723 -5.57 5.00 -30.27
CA GLY A 723 -5.09 4.88 -28.89
C GLY A 723 -4.76 3.42 -28.53
N ALA A 724 -5.58 2.46 -28.93
CA ALA A 724 -5.30 1.03 -28.73
C ALA A 724 -3.98 0.61 -29.37
N TRP A 725 -3.72 1.07 -30.59
CA TRP A 725 -2.46 0.82 -31.27
C TRP A 725 -1.26 1.46 -30.55
N ALA A 726 -1.40 2.70 -30.10
CA ALA A 726 -0.35 3.39 -29.34
C ALA A 726 0.05 2.62 -28.06
N GLU A 727 -0.88 1.90 -27.43
CA GLU A 727 -0.60 1.10 -26.22
C GLU A 727 0.17 -0.20 -26.52
N VAL A 728 0.02 -0.78 -27.71
CA VAL A 728 0.62 -2.10 -28.03
C VAL A 728 1.88 -2.03 -28.89
N ARG A 729 2.06 -0.96 -29.67
CA ARG A 729 3.12 -0.86 -30.68
C ARG A 729 4.53 -1.08 -30.14
N ASP A 730 4.84 -0.54 -28.96
CA ASP A 730 6.17 -0.65 -28.36
C ASP A 730 6.46 -2.08 -27.87
N ALA A 731 5.41 -2.80 -27.46
CA ALA A 731 5.55 -4.18 -27.02
C ALA A 731 5.84 -5.16 -28.17
N ILE A 732 5.51 -4.81 -29.41
CA ILE A 732 5.80 -5.60 -30.61
C ILE A 732 6.82 -4.93 -31.54
N GLY A 733 7.47 -3.85 -31.07
CA GLY A 733 8.43 -3.06 -31.83
C GLY A 733 9.71 -3.82 -32.24
N PRO A 734 10.69 -3.11 -32.88
CA PRO A 734 11.91 -3.76 -33.37
C PRO A 734 12.75 -4.42 -32.26
N GLU A 735 12.70 -3.90 -31.03
CA GLU A 735 13.43 -4.45 -29.87
C GLU A 735 12.69 -5.60 -29.19
N HIS A 736 11.65 -6.13 -29.81
CA HIS A 736 10.88 -7.25 -29.26
C HIS A 736 11.77 -8.47 -29.00
N ARG A 737 11.73 -8.98 -27.77
CA ARG A 737 12.33 -10.27 -27.40
C ARG A 737 11.21 -11.31 -27.24
N PRO A 738 11.32 -12.48 -27.88
CA PRO A 738 10.25 -13.47 -27.83
C PRO A 738 9.99 -13.97 -26.40
N LEU A 739 8.71 -13.93 -26.02
CA LEU A 739 8.18 -14.56 -24.80
C LEU A 739 6.88 -15.28 -25.19
N PRO A 740 6.98 -16.48 -25.79
CA PRO A 740 5.87 -17.13 -26.51
C PRO A 740 4.58 -17.25 -25.71
N SER A 741 4.67 -17.55 -24.43
CA SER A 741 3.53 -17.67 -23.53
C SER A 741 2.72 -16.38 -23.41
N ALA A 742 3.39 -15.23 -23.27
CA ALA A 742 2.75 -13.92 -23.10
C ALA A 742 2.43 -13.25 -24.43
N ASP A 743 3.29 -13.45 -25.45
CA ASP A 743 3.13 -12.85 -26.77
C ASP A 743 1.81 -13.28 -27.43
N LEU A 744 1.46 -14.55 -27.37
CA LEU A 744 0.21 -15.06 -27.96
C LEU A 744 -1.03 -14.32 -27.47
N PHE A 745 -1.12 -14.03 -26.16
CA PHE A 745 -2.25 -13.27 -25.60
C PHE A 745 -2.26 -11.80 -26.02
N LEU A 746 -1.09 -11.18 -26.16
CA LEU A 746 -0.97 -9.82 -26.69
C LEU A 746 -1.38 -9.79 -28.18
N LEU A 747 -0.92 -10.79 -28.97
CA LEU A 747 -1.19 -10.84 -30.40
C LEU A 747 -2.66 -11.02 -30.74
N VAL A 748 -3.49 -11.62 -29.86
CA VAL A 748 -4.96 -11.62 -30.01
C VAL A 748 -5.47 -10.17 -29.96
N VAL A 749 -5.02 -9.35 -29.02
CA VAL A 749 -5.43 -7.94 -28.93
C VAL A 749 -4.92 -7.14 -30.14
N VAL A 750 -3.66 -7.36 -30.54
CA VAL A 750 -3.08 -6.73 -31.75
C VAL A 750 -3.86 -7.09 -33.00
N ALA A 751 -4.23 -8.36 -33.20
CA ALA A 751 -5.03 -8.81 -34.36
C ALA A 751 -6.39 -8.09 -34.37
N ARG A 752 -7.06 -7.97 -33.25
CA ARG A 752 -8.32 -7.23 -33.11
C ARG A 752 -8.15 -5.75 -33.47
N ILE A 753 -7.05 -5.11 -33.03
CA ILE A 753 -6.72 -3.71 -33.37
C ILE A 753 -6.48 -3.56 -34.88
N VAL A 754 -5.68 -4.46 -35.49
CA VAL A 754 -5.40 -4.45 -36.92
C VAL A 754 -6.70 -4.63 -37.74
N ALA A 755 -7.54 -5.56 -37.33
CA ALA A 755 -8.85 -5.78 -37.97
C ALA A 755 -9.77 -4.56 -37.83
N ALA A 756 -9.81 -3.93 -36.66
CA ALA A 756 -10.57 -2.70 -36.43
C ALA A 756 -10.03 -1.51 -37.25
N ALA A 757 -8.71 -1.34 -37.31
CA ALA A 757 -8.06 -0.30 -38.08
C ALA A 757 -8.38 -0.41 -39.58
N ARG A 758 -8.42 -1.63 -40.13
CA ARG A 758 -8.85 -1.90 -41.53
C ARG A 758 -10.29 -1.50 -41.77
N ARG A 759 -11.20 -1.87 -40.88
CA ARG A 759 -12.64 -1.56 -41.01
C ARG A 759 -12.91 -0.06 -40.93
N GLU A 760 -12.16 0.65 -40.10
CA GLU A 760 -12.34 2.09 -39.84
C GLU A 760 -11.45 2.98 -40.71
N GLY A 761 -10.52 2.40 -41.49
CA GLY A 761 -9.58 3.17 -42.31
C GLY A 761 -8.52 3.89 -41.52
N VAL A 762 -8.22 3.44 -40.29
CA VAL A 762 -7.20 4.04 -39.42
C VAL A 762 -5.81 3.60 -39.88
N VAL A 763 -4.90 4.57 -40.08
CA VAL A 763 -3.49 4.28 -40.41
C VAL A 763 -2.71 4.03 -39.14
N LEU A 764 -2.07 2.85 -39.06
CA LEU A 764 -1.24 2.47 -37.93
C LEU A 764 0.18 3.01 -38.15
N LEU A 765 0.71 3.71 -37.11
CA LEU A 765 2.00 4.37 -37.14
C LEU A 765 2.94 3.77 -36.08
N ASP A 766 4.23 3.73 -36.39
CA ASP A 766 5.26 3.37 -35.42
C ASP A 766 5.52 4.51 -34.37
N ALA A 767 6.50 4.33 -33.53
CA ALA A 767 6.87 5.32 -32.52
C ALA A 767 7.43 6.63 -33.11
N LEU A 768 7.92 6.60 -34.35
CA LEU A 768 8.45 7.77 -35.07
C LEU A 768 7.37 8.46 -35.91
N GLY A 769 6.13 7.91 -35.96
CA GLY A 769 5.04 8.44 -36.76
C GLY A 769 5.07 7.96 -38.22
N GLU A 770 5.87 6.96 -38.57
CA GLU A 770 5.91 6.36 -39.89
C GLU A 770 4.87 5.22 -40.02
N ARG A 771 4.38 5.00 -41.23
CA ARG A 771 3.41 3.94 -41.50
C ARG A 771 4.06 2.57 -41.31
N ILE A 772 3.45 1.70 -40.51
CA ILE A 772 3.92 0.32 -40.27
C ILE A 772 2.97 -0.71 -40.87
N ASP A 773 3.54 -1.79 -41.39
CA ASP A 773 2.78 -3.02 -41.67
C ASP A 773 2.65 -3.86 -40.41
N ALA A 774 1.64 -3.50 -39.61
CA ALA A 774 1.38 -4.14 -38.32
C ALA A 774 1.04 -5.64 -38.45
N GLU A 775 0.43 -6.06 -39.55
CA GLU A 775 0.13 -7.49 -39.81
C GLU A 775 1.39 -8.28 -40.12
N ALA A 776 2.26 -7.77 -40.96
CA ALA A 776 3.54 -8.45 -41.24
C ALA A 776 4.34 -8.63 -39.94
N ARG A 777 4.38 -7.60 -39.09
CA ARG A 777 5.06 -7.66 -37.80
C ARG A 777 4.42 -8.66 -36.84
N LEU A 778 3.08 -8.68 -36.74
CA LEU A 778 2.34 -9.66 -35.95
C LEU A 778 2.67 -11.08 -36.41
N ARG A 779 2.64 -11.37 -37.74
CA ARG A 779 2.95 -12.68 -38.28
C ARG A 779 4.39 -13.13 -38.02
N GLU A 780 5.34 -12.20 -38.03
CA GLU A 780 6.75 -12.47 -37.68
C GLU A 780 6.85 -12.99 -36.24
N ILE A 781 6.23 -12.29 -35.27
CA ILE A 781 6.23 -12.70 -33.87
C ILE A 781 5.45 -14.00 -33.68
N LEU A 782 4.30 -14.14 -34.33
CA LEU A 782 3.46 -15.35 -34.30
C LEU A 782 4.24 -16.59 -34.74
N ALA A 783 5.12 -16.48 -35.72
CA ALA A 783 5.93 -17.58 -36.17
C ALA A 783 6.87 -18.14 -35.09
N THR A 784 7.35 -17.29 -34.17
CA THR A 784 8.18 -17.69 -33.04
C THR A 784 7.37 -18.35 -31.92
N ALA A 785 6.11 -17.94 -31.73
CA ALA A 785 5.22 -18.45 -30.70
C ALA A 785 4.35 -19.63 -31.13
N ALA A 786 4.31 -19.98 -32.41
CA ALA A 786 3.41 -20.98 -33.02
C ALA A 786 3.55 -22.40 -32.44
N ARG A 787 4.66 -22.74 -31.81
CA ARG A 787 4.93 -24.05 -31.21
C ARG A 787 4.47 -24.17 -29.76
N TRP A 788 3.91 -23.10 -29.19
CA TRP A 788 3.45 -23.10 -27.80
C TRP A 788 2.26 -24.05 -27.61
N PRO A 789 2.21 -24.87 -26.54
CA PRO A 789 1.19 -25.92 -26.39
C PRO A 789 -0.27 -25.44 -26.42
N THR A 790 -0.54 -24.28 -25.80
CA THR A 790 -1.89 -23.68 -25.81
C THR A 790 -2.12 -22.75 -27.01
N GLY A 791 -1.12 -22.63 -27.89
CA GLY A 791 -1.13 -21.70 -29.02
C GLY A 791 -2.21 -21.94 -30.05
N ALA A 792 -2.60 -23.21 -30.26
CA ALA A 792 -3.55 -23.56 -31.31
C ALA A 792 -4.89 -22.78 -31.22
N ALA A 793 -5.43 -22.62 -30.01
CA ALA A 793 -6.67 -21.89 -29.75
C ALA A 793 -6.51 -20.38 -30.02
N LEU A 794 -5.42 -19.78 -29.52
CA LEU A 794 -5.10 -18.35 -29.70
C LEU A 794 -4.78 -18.03 -31.17
N ILE A 795 -3.97 -18.88 -31.83
CA ILE A 795 -3.61 -18.74 -33.24
C ILE A 795 -4.87 -18.80 -34.14
N ALA A 796 -5.81 -19.69 -33.85
CA ALA A 796 -7.06 -19.77 -34.58
C ALA A 796 -7.87 -18.47 -34.48
N VAL A 797 -7.90 -17.82 -33.33
CA VAL A 797 -8.54 -16.50 -33.15
C VAL A 797 -7.80 -15.43 -33.93
N ILE A 798 -6.46 -15.38 -33.82
CA ILE A 798 -5.61 -14.40 -34.52
C ILE A 798 -5.83 -14.49 -36.03
N GLU A 799 -5.79 -15.70 -36.60
CA GLU A 799 -5.97 -15.90 -38.03
C GLU A 799 -7.40 -15.58 -38.47
N ALA A 800 -8.40 -15.86 -37.63
CA ALA A 800 -9.78 -15.50 -37.94
C ALA A 800 -9.99 -13.97 -37.93
N GLU A 801 -9.37 -13.23 -36.97
CA GLU A 801 -9.40 -11.76 -36.95
C GLU A 801 -8.73 -11.14 -38.18
N LEU A 802 -7.60 -11.69 -38.63
CA LEU A 802 -6.87 -11.20 -39.78
C LEU A 802 -7.57 -11.55 -41.12
N GLY A 803 -8.62 -12.36 -41.11
CA GLY A 803 -9.47 -12.62 -42.23
C GLY A 803 -9.21 -13.92 -42.99
N GLY A 804 -8.43 -14.83 -42.41
CA GLY A 804 -8.10 -16.09 -43.06
C GLY A 804 -7.59 -15.88 -44.52
N ALA A 805 -7.98 -16.71 -45.46
CA ALA A 805 -7.56 -16.59 -46.86
C ALA A 805 -8.24 -15.45 -47.63
N SER A 806 -9.35 -14.85 -47.10
CA SER A 806 -10.10 -13.78 -47.75
C SER A 806 -9.65 -12.36 -47.38
N GLY A 807 -8.91 -12.21 -46.29
CA GLY A 807 -8.40 -10.89 -45.86
C GLY A 807 -9.45 -9.92 -45.31
N THR A 808 -10.70 -10.35 -45.12
CA THR A 808 -11.82 -9.46 -44.70
C THR A 808 -12.23 -9.57 -43.23
N GLY A 809 -11.75 -10.58 -42.50
CA GLY A 809 -12.16 -10.84 -41.10
C GLY A 809 -13.56 -11.44 -40.93
N ASP A 810 -14.29 -11.64 -42.04
CA ASP A 810 -15.69 -12.07 -42.06
C ASP A 810 -15.87 -13.49 -42.59
N ASP A 811 -14.84 -14.35 -42.51
CA ASP A 811 -14.95 -15.75 -42.97
C ASP A 811 -15.59 -16.63 -41.88
N PRO A 812 -16.86 -17.12 -42.10
CA PRO A 812 -17.52 -17.97 -41.11
C PRO A 812 -16.76 -19.28 -40.83
N ARG A 813 -15.99 -19.81 -41.82
CA ARG A 813 -15.24 -21.05 -41.65
C ARG A 813 -14.05 -20.87 -40.70
N ALA A 814 -13.37 -19.74 -40.81
CA ALA A 814 -12.27 -19.40 -39.91
C ALA A 814 -12.76 -19.24 -38.47
N TRP A 815 -13.88 -18.54 -38.28
CA TRP A 815 -14.47 -18.38 -36.96
C TRP A 815 -15.06 -19.67 -36.37
N ALA A 816 -15.65 -20.53 -37.19
CA ALA A 816 -16.07 -21.88 -36.76
C ALA A 816 -14.86 -22.73 -36.30
N ALA A 817 -13.71 -22.63 -37.01
CA ALA A 817 -12.49 -23.29 -36.59
C ALA A 817 -11.94 -22.73 -35.28
N ALA A 818 -11.94 -21.39 -35.10
CA ALA A 818 -11.55 -20.75 -33.88
C ALA A 818 -12.44 -21.15 -32.67
N ALA A 819 -13.76 -21.19 -32.86
CA ALA A 819 -14.70 -21.67 -31.84
C ALA A 819 -14.39 -23.11 -31.41
N ARG A 820 -14.22 -24.03 -32.37
CA ARG A 820 -13.84 -25.43 -32.05
C ARG A 820 -12.50 -25.56 -31.35
N ALA A 821 -11.51 -24.77 -31.74
CA ALA A 821 -10.19 -24.79 -31.08
C ALA A 821 -10.27 -24.30 -29.62
N ASN A 822 -11.19 -23.39 -29.32
CA ASN A 822 -11.41 -22.85 -27.98
C ASN A 822 -12.39 -23.69 -27.12
N GLU A 823 -12.87 -24.83 -27.57
CA GLU A 823 -13.57 -25.85 -26.76
C GLU A 823 -12.59 -26.71 -25.94
N ALA A 824 -11.29 -26.59 -26.17
CA ALA A 824 -10.28 -27.33 -25.40
C ALA A 824 -10.19 -26.84 -23.94
N ASP A 825 -10.02 -27.78 -23.01
CA ASP A 825 -9.86 -27.46 -21.56
C ASP A 825 -8.62 -26.60 -21.26
N THR A 826 -7.68 -26.50 -22.18
CA THR A 826 -6.46 -25.69 -22.09
C THR A 826 -6.65 -24.26 -22.61
N ALA A 827 -7.83 -23.93 -23.17
CA ALA A 827 -8.15 -22.60 -23.66
C ALA A 827 -8.74 -21.73 -22.52
N GLU A 828 -8.46 -20.42 -22.58
CA GLU A 828 -9.11 -19.47 -21.65
C GLU A 828 -10.62 -19.38 -21.98
N VAL A 829 -11.44 -19.47 -20.95
CA VAL A 829 -12.91 -19.56 -21.07
C VAL A 829 -13.54 -18.41 -21.87
N HIS A 830 -12.93 -17.22 -21.86
CA HIS A 830 -13.48 -16.04 -22.55
C HIS A 830 -13.34 -16.12 -24.09
N LEU A 831 -12.42 -16.92 -24.62
CA LEU A 831 -12.16 -17.02 -26.05
C LEU A 831 -13.24 -17.81 -26.79
N LEU A 832 -13.86 -18.79 -26.15
CA LEU A 832 -14.94 -19.57 -26.77
C LEU A 832 -16.17 -18.70 -27.11
N PRO A 833 -16.80 -18.01 -26.13
CA PRO A 833 -17.96 -17.18 -26.46
C PRO A 833 -17.58 -15.96 -27.32
N TYR A 834 -16.35 -15.47 -27.24
CA TYR A 834 -15.85 -14.47 -28.19
C TYR A 834 -15.82 -15.00 -29.62
N SER A 835 -15.23 -16.18 -29.85
CA SER A 835 -15.14 -16.81 -31.19
C SER A 835 -16.52 -17.15 -31.78
N ARG A 836 -17.46 -17.60 -30.92
CA ARG A 836 -18.84 -17.87 -31.34
C ARG A 836 -19.60 -16.60 -31.72
N LEU A 837 -19.45 -15.51 -30.97
CA LEU A 837 -20.04 -14.22 -31.31
C LEU A 837 -19.50 -13.71 -32.66
N ARG A 838 -18.18 -13.79 -32.86
CA ARG A 838 -17.56 -13.40 -34.13
C ARG A 838 -18.01 -14.29 -35.30
N HIS A 839 -18.20 -15.60 -35.01
CA HIS A 839 -18.81 -16.53 -35.98
C HIS A 839 -20.23 -16.12 -36.31
N ALA A 840 -21.05 -15.75 -35.33
CA ALA A 840 -22.41 -15.25 -35.56
C ALA A 840 -22.41 -13.97 -36.43
N GLU A 841 -21.49 -13.02 -36.18
CA GLU A 841 -21.35 -11.81 -36.97
C GLU A 841 -20.96 -12.13 -38.44
N ALA A 842 -20.01 -13.04 -38.64
CA ALA A 842 -19.60 -13.49 -39.97
C ALA A 842 -20.72 -14.25 -40.72
N LEU A 843 -21.49 -15.09 -40.04
CA LEU A 843 -22.67 -15.76 -40.62
C LEU A 843 -23.75 -14.74 -41.02
N ALA A 844 -24.01 -13.74 -40.19
CA ALA A 844 -24.99 -12.69 -40.53
C ALA A 844 -24.53 -11.87 -41.74
N ALA A 845 -23.25 -11.54 -41.85
CA ALA A 845 -22.66 -10.88 -43.02
C ALA A 845 -22.78 -11.75 -44.28
N ALA A 846 -22.70 -13.07 -44.15
CA ALA A 846 -22.93 -14.03 -45.23
C ALA A 846 -24.41 -14.32 -45.51
N GLY A 847 -25.37 -13.65 -44.90
CA GLY A 847 -26.81 -13.84 -45.07
C GLY A 847 -27.39 -15.08 -44.38
N ARG A 848 -26.62 -15.81 -43.56
CA ARG A 848 -26.99 -17.05 -42.85
C ARG A 848 -27.59 -16.74 -41.48
N ARG A 849 -28.73 -16.08 -41.47
CA ARG A 849 -29.29 -15.45 -40.26
C ARG A 849 -29.65 -16.44 -39.17
N ASP A 850 -30.38 -17.54 -39.50
CA ASP A 850 -30.81 -18.50 -38.48
C ASP A 850 -29.64 -19.19 -37.80
N GLU A 851 -28.54 -19.37 -38.50
CA GLU A 851 -27.30 -19.89 -37.94
C GLU A 851 -26.60 -18.85 -37.06
N ALA A 852 -26.61 -17.59 -37.48
CA ALA A 852 -26.06 -16.48 -36.72
C ALA A 852 -26.78 -16.34 -35.38
N GLU A 853 -28.11 -16.44 -35.36
CA GLU A 853 -28.91 -16.38 -34.12
C GLU A 853 -28.59 -17.54 -33.16
N ARG A 854 -28.42 -18.76 -33.68
CA ARG A 854 -28.03 -19.93 -32.87
C ARG A 854 -26.65 -19.75 -32.24
N GLU A 855 -25.65 -19.36 -33.04
CA GLU A 855 -24.30 -19.14 -32.54
C GLU A 855 -24.24 -18.01 -31.53
N ALA A 856 -24.99 -16.92 -31.71
CA ALA A 856 -25.09 -15.84 -30.75
C ALA A 856 -25.70 -16.30 -29.42
N GLN A 857 -26.75 -17.14 -29.48
CA GLN A 857 -27.38 -17.72 -28.31
C GLN A 857 -26.43 -18.66 -27.55
N GLU A 858 -25.65 -19.49 -28.27
CA GLU A 858 -24.63 -20.32 -27.64
C GLU A 858 -23.52 -19.48 -27.00
N ALA A 859 -23.06 -18.41 -27.66
CA ALA A 859 -22.10 -17.46 -27.11
C ALA A 859 -22.64 -16.83 -25.79
N ARG A 860 -23.93 -16.44 -25.79
CA ARG A 860 -24.60 -15.89 -24.59
C ARG A 860 -24.58 -16.86 -23.43
N VAL A 861 -25.01 -18.10 -23.65
CA VAL A 861 -25.08 -19.12 -22.58
C VAL A 861 -23.72 -19.34 -21.93
N VAL A 862 -22.65 -19.40 -22.73
CA VAL A 862 -21.29 -19.56 -22.18
C VAL A 862 -20.83 -18.32 -21.46
N ALA A 863 -21.07 -17.12 -22.02
CA ALA A 863 -20.69 -15.86 -21.43
C ALA A 863 -21.40 -15.58 -20.08
N GLU A 864 -22.72 -15.86 -20.00
CA GLU A 864 -23.50 -15.71 -18.77
C GLU A 864 -23.05 -16.69 -17.67
N ARG A 865 -22.82 -17.97 -18.04
CA ARG A 865 -22.32 -18.97 -17.12
C ARG A 865 -20.97 -18.59 -16.53
N ALA A 866 -20.09 -18.03 -17.35
CA ALA A 866 -18.77 -17.59 -16.94
C ALA A 866 -18.76 -16.18 -16.32
N GLY A 867 -19.86 -15.43 -16.33
CA GLY A 867 -19.92 -14.07 -15.79
C GLY A 867 -19.20 -13.01 -16.63
N LEU A 868 -19.09 -13.23 -17.93
CA LEU A 868 -18.39 -12.38 -18.90
C LEU A 868 -19.32 -11.26 -19.43
N GLY A 869 -19.66 -10.29 -18.58
CA GLY A 869 -20.58 -9.19 -18.90
C GLY A 869 -20.20 -8.42 -20.16
N LEU A 870 -18.92 -8.26 -20.46
CA LEU A 870 -18.44 -7.61 -21.68
C LEU A 870 -18.97 -8.31 -22.95
N LEU A 871 -18.98 -9.63 -22.95
CA LEU A 871 -19.47 -10.43 -24.07
C LEU A 871 -20.99 -10.50 -24.10
N VAL A 872 -21.64 -10.58 -22.94
CA VAL A 872 -23.13 -10.52 -22.87
C VAL A 872 -23.60 -9.21 -23.50
N ASP A 873 -23.01 -8.07 -23.12
CA ASP A 873 -23.31 -6.76 -23.74
C ASP A 873 -23.02 -6.74 -25.26
N ALA A 874 -21.98 -7.44 -25.70
CA ALA A 874 -21.65 -7.51 -27.12
C ALA A 874 -22.67 -8.33 -27.90
N VAL A 875 -23.13 -9.48 -27.36
CA VAL A 875 -24.21 -10.29 -27.91
C VAL A 875 -25.52 -9.49 -27.98
N ASP A 876 -25.87 -8.75 -26.93
CA ASP A 876 -27.05 -7.87 -26.90
C ASP A 876 -27.02 -6.80 -28.00
N ARG A 877 -25.84 -6.22 -28.25
CA ARG A 877 -25.67 -5.27 -29.36
C ARG A 877 -25.83 -5.93 -30.73
N PHE A 878 -25.31 -7.13 -30.87
CA PHE A 878 -25.42 -7.91 -32.11
C PHE A 878 -26.89 -8.28 -32.42
N GLU A 879 -27.62 -8.84 -31.46
CA GLU A 879 -29.04 -9.23 -31.61
C GLU A 879 -29.94 -8.03 -31.94
N ARG A 880 -29.68 -6.86 -31.28
CA ARG A 880 -30.41 -5.61 -31.60
C ARG A 880 -30.15 -5.15 -33.03
N ARG A 881 -28.95 -5.29 -33.55
CA ARG A 881 -28.64 -4.97 -34.97
C ARG A 881 -29.34 -5.94 -35.90
N LEU A 882 -29.27 -7.23 -35.63
CA LEU A 882 -29.91 -8.28 -36.39
C LEU A 882 -31.43 -8.11 -36.44
N GLY A 883 -32.08 -7.71 -35.35
CA GLY A 883 -33.51 -7.43 -35.26
C GLY A 883 -33.96 -6.16 -36.03
N ARG A 884 -33.09 -5.16 -36.20
CA ARG A 884 -33.39 -3.96 -37.01
C ARG A 884 -33.36 -4.22 -38.49
N ASP A 885 -32.52 -5.13 -38.97
CA ASP A 885 -32.44 -5.50 -40.40
C ASP A 885 -33.69 -6.23 -40.93
N VAL A 886 -34.54 -6.78 -40.03
CA VAL A 886 -35.86 -7.34 -40.42
C VAL A 886 -36.87 -6.28 -40.76
N GLY A 887 -36.80 -5.12 -40.14
CA GLY A 887 -37.66 -3.98 -40.43
C GLY A 887 -37.40 -3.28 -41.75
N SER A 888 -36.23 -3.49 -42.39
CA SER A 888 -35.85 -2.87 -43.66
C SER A 888 -36.14 -3.71 -44.90
N ALA A 889 -36.50 -5.01 -44.79
CA ALA A 889 -36.83 -5.89 -45.90
C ALA A 889 -38.30 -5.83 -46.35
N SER A 890 -39.18 -5.15 -45.65
CA SER A 890 -40.58 -4.86 -46.07
C SER A 890 -40.61 -3.44 -46.64
N GLY A 891 -40.61 -3.35 -47.99
CA GLY A 891 -40.51 -2.10 -48.71
C GLY A 891 -41.63 -1.10 -48.38
N VAL A 892 -41.28 -0.04 -47.70
CA VAL A 892 -41.90 1.30 -47.77
C VAL A 892 -40.77 2.32 -47.59
N ALA A 893 -40.66 3.26 -48.52
CA ALA A 893 -39.64 4.31 -48.50
C ALA A 893 -39.69 5.12 -47.22
N PRO A 894 -38.55 5.46 -46.60
CA PRO A 894 -38.55 6.18 -45.33
C PRO A 894 -38.70 7.67 -45.57
N GLY A 895 -39.74 8.21 -44.98
CA GLY A 895 -39.81 9.61 -44.66
C GLY A 895 -38.78 9.92 -43.57
N ALA A 896 -38.04 10.97 -43.72
CA ALA A 896 -37.01 11.44 -42.78
C ALA A 896 -37.54 11.63 -41.38
N GLY A 897 -36.78 11.11 -40.34
CA GLY A 897 -36.81 11.55 -38.97
C GLY A 897 -37.25 10.56 -37.92
N ALA A 898 -36.30 9.91 -37.24
CA ALA A 898 -36.50 9.48 -35.86
C ALA A 898 -35.18 9.50 -35.15
N LEU A 899 -34.83 10.65 -34.58
CA LEU A 899 -33.89 10.85 -33.51
C LEU A 899 -34.60 10.60 -32.17
N GLY A 900 -33.94 9.86 -31.30
CA GLY A 900 -34.18 9.64 -29.85
C GLY A 900 -35.62 9.62 -29.35
N THR A 901 -36.04 8.53 -28.74
CA THR A 901 -37.43 8.24 -28.33
C THR A 901 -37.94 9.00 -27.10
N GLU A 902 -37.15 9.85 -26.46
CA GLU A 902 -37.58 10.70 -25.35
C GLU A 902 -37.52 12.19 -25.73
N PRO A 903 -38.65 12.94 -25.69
CA PRO A 903 -38.63 14.38 -25.98
C PRO A 903 -37.83 15.13 -24.90
N LEU A 904 -37.05 16.10 -25.35
CA LEU A 904 -36.35 17.03 -24.43
C LEU A 904 -37.39 17.87 -23.65
N THR A 905 -37.21 18.03 -22.36
CA THR A 905 -37.99 18.96 -21.54
C THR A 905 -37.71 20.42 -21.95
N ASP A 906 -38.59 21.35 -21.59
CA ASP A 906 -38.37 22.76 -21.88
C ASP A 906 -37.04 23.30 -21.33
N ARG A 907 -36.65 22.76 -20.15
CA ARG A 907 -35.39 23.15 -19.52
C ARG A 907 -34.18 22.56 -20.24
N GLU A 908 -34.27 21.31 -20.71
CA GLU A 908 -33.22 20.70 -21.53
C GLU A 908 -33.09 21.38 -22.88
N ARG A 909 -34.17 21.85 -23.50
CA ARG A 909 -34.13 22.66 -24.73
C ARG A 909 -33.41 23.97 -24.53
N GLN A 910 -33.66 24.69 -23.42
CA GLN A 910 -32.94 25.90 -23.06
C GLN A 910 -31.44 25.64 -22.88
N VAL A 911 -31.07 24.57 -22.15
CA VAL A 911 -29.68 24.19 -21.97
C VAL A 911 -29.03 23.82 -23.32
N LEU A 912 -29.72 23.07 -24.18
CA LEU A 912 -29.20 22.67 -25.50
C LEU A 912 -28.96 23.87 -26.43
N ALA A 913 -29.82 24.86 -26.38
CA ALA A 913 -29.63 26.10 -27.14
C ALA A 913 -28.33 26.84 -26.73
N LEU A 914 -28.02 26.84 -25.42
CA LEU A 914 -26.78 27.45 -24.92
C LEU A 914 -25.54 26.58 -25.19
N VAL A 915 -25.71 25.26 -25.20
CA VAL A 915 -24.67 24.31 -25.65
C VAL A 915 -24.35 24.52 -27.14
N ALA A 916 -25.36 24.72 -27.96
CA ALA A 916 -25.19 25.05 -29.40
C ALA A 916 -24.46 26.37 -29.67
N GLN A 917 -24.54 27.33 -28.74
CA GLN A 917 -23.78 28.55 -28.74
C GLN A 917 -22.34 28.41 -28.24
N GLY A 918 -21.95 27.21 -27.71
CA GLY A 918 -20.60 26.92 -27.21
C GLY A 918 -20.35 27.29 -25.75
N LEU A 919 -21.37 27.69 -24.98
CA LEU A 919 -21.17 28.09 -23.58
C LEU A 919 -20.82 26.90 -22.69
N GLY A 920 -19.84 27.05 -21.79
CA GLY A 920 -19.46 26.03 -20.79
C GLY A 920 -20.53 25.90 -19.68
N ASN A 921 -20.48 24.78 -18.91
CA ASN A 921 -21.48 24.51 -17.88
C ASN A 921 -21.60 25.62 -16.82
N ARG A 922 -20.50 26.34 -16.56
CA ARG A 922 -20.50 27.49 -15.63
C ARG A 922 -21.29 28.68 -16.20
N ALA A 923 -21.06 29.03 -17.46
CA ALA A 923 -21.79 30.10 -18.12
C ALA A 923 -23.28 29.74 -18.30
N ILE A 924 -23.62 28.48 -18.62
CA ILE A 924 -24.99 27.97 -18.66
C ILE A 924 -25.66 28.08 -17.30
N ALA A 925 -24.93 27.75 -16.22
CA ALA A 925 -25.42 27.84 -14.86
C ALA A 925 -25.76 29.27 -14.45
N GLU A 926 -24.89 30.23 -14.82
CA GLU A 926 -25.08 31.67 -14.59
C GLU A 926 -26.27 32.22 -15.40
N GLU A 927 -26.37 31.88 -16.69
CA GLU A 927 -27.44 32.34 -17.59
C GLU A 927 -28.83 31.82 -17.18
N LEU A 928 -28.90 30.61 -16.69
CA LEU A 928 -30.16 29.94 -16.31
C LEU A 928 -30.46 29.98 -14.81
N PHE A 929 -29.64 30.68 -14.02
CA PHE A 929 -29.77 30.78 -12.56
C PHE A 929 -29.89 29.42 -11.84
N ILE A 930 -29.00 28.45 -12.20
CA ILE A 930 -28.92 27.10 -11.63
C ILE A 930 -27.51 26.79 -11.14
N SER A 931 -27.34 25.69 -10.36
CA SER A 931 -26.00 25.27 -9.96
C SER A 931 -25.24 24.68 -11.16
N VAL A 932 -23.89 24.79 -11.14
CA VAL A 932 -23.02 24.17 -12.16
C VAL A 932 -23.24 22.65 -12.21
N LYS A 933 -23.53 22.03 -11.06
CA LYS A 933 -23.86 20.61 -10.96
C LYS A 933 -25.19 20.28 -11.66
N THR A 934 -26.20 21.13 -11.52
CA THR A 934 -27.49 21.00 -12.20
C THR A 934 -27.34 21.17 -13.71
N ALA A 935 -26.55 22.13 -14.17
CA ALA A 935 -26.23 22.30 -15.59
C ALA A 935 -25.55 21.05 -16.18
N SER A 936 -24.60 20.46 -15.45
CA SER A 936 -23.93 19.21 -15.85
C SER A 936 -24.89 18.03 -15.98
N VAL A 937 -25.85 17.89 -15.07
CA VAL A 937 -26.88 16.84 -15.12
C VAL A 937 -27.79 17.03 -16.35
N HIS A 938 -28.23 18.25 -16.64
CA HIS A 938 -29.01 18.55 -17.83
C HIS A 938 -28.24 18.24 -19.13
N VAL A 939 -26.95 18.61 -19.22
CA VAL A 939 -26.11 18.27 -20.37
C VAL A 939 -26.00 16.75 -20.55
N SER A 940 -25.76 15.99 -19.49
CA SER A 940 -25.69 14.53 -19.55
C SER A 940 -27.00 13.89 -20.01
N ASN A 941 -28.14 14.38 -19.52
CA ASN A 941 -29.47 13.90 -19.95
C ASN A 941 -29.75 14.24 -21.41
N ILE A 942 -29.34 15.43 -21.87
CA ILE A 942 -29.47 15.85 -23.28
C ILE A 942 -28.66 14.92 -24.17
N LEU A 943 -27.40 14.63 -23.83
CA LEU A 943 -26.54 13.72 -24.59
C LEU A 943 -27.20 12.34 -24.71
N ARG A 944 -27.71 11.79 -23.63
CA ARG A 944 -28.44 10.52 -23.61
C ARG A 944 -29.69 10.55 -24.51
N LYS A 945 -30.52 11.60 -24.39
CA LYS A 945 -31.79 11.71 -25.13
C LYS A 945 -31.58 11.98 -26.62
N LEU A 946 -30.51 12.68 -26.99
CA LEU A 946 -30.13 12.93 -28.38
C LEU A 946 -29.32 11.79 -28.99
N GLY A 947 -28.87 10.80 -28.20
CA GLY A 947 -27.95 9.75 -28.63
C GLY A 947 -26.58 10.29 -29.03
N ALA A 948 -26.18 11.47 -28.52
CA ALA A 948 -24.92 12.11 -28.81
C ALA A 948 -23.83 11.64 -27.87
N ALA A 949 -22.69 11.19 -28.40
CA ALA A 949 -21.55 10.74 -27.60
C ALA A 949 -20.78 11.91 -26.98
N THR A 950 -20.82 13.10 -27.62
CA THR A 950 -20.07 14.26 -27.17
C THR A 950 -20.92 15.53 -27.16
N ARG A 951 -20.53 16.52 -26.36
CA ARG A 951 -21.13 17.85 -26.33
C ARG A 951 -21.08 18.56 -27.70
N THR A 952 -20.00 18.35 -28.43
CA THR A 952 -19.82 18.92 -29.77
C THR A 952 -20.81 18.33 -30.76
N GLU A 953 -21.08 17.04 -30.65
CA GLU A 953 -22.07 16.33 -31.44
C GLU A 953 -23.50 16.78 -31.11
N ALA A 954 -23.83 16.97 -29.83
CA ALA A 954 -25.11 17.53 -29.40
C ALA A 954 -25.32 18.97 -29.95
N ALA A 955 -24.28 19.80 -29.94
CA ALA A 955 -24.30 21.16 -30.51
C ALA A 955 -24.51 21.11 -32.03
N TYR A 956 -23.87 20.17 -32.73
CA TYR A 956 -24.04 19.95 -34.17
C TYR A 956 -25.47 19.50 -34.51
N LEU A 957 -26.01 18.54 -33.76
CA LEU A 957 -27.38 18.04 -33.93
C LEU A 957 -28.41 19.14 -33.69
N ALA A 958 -28.21 19.96 -32.66
CA ALA A 958 -29.08 21.10 -32.34
C ALA A 958 -29.11 22.16 -33.47
N ARG A 959 -27.98 22.49 -34.07
CA ARG A 959 -27.86 23.40 -35.20
C ARG A 959 -28.53 22.88 -36.48
N ARG A 960 -28.51 21.58 -36.68
CA ARG A 960 -29.13 20.91 -37.84
C ARG A 960 -30.64 20.73 -37.71
N SER A 961 -31.18 20.67 -36.52
CA SER A 961 -32.62 20.51 -36.25
C SER A 961 -33.35 21.84 -36.04
N GLY A 962 -32.64 22.96 -35.98
CA GLY A 962 -33.19 24.34 -35.84
C GLY A 962 -33.10 25.22 -37.09
N GLY A 963 -32.81 24.66 -38.29
CA GLY A 963 -32.85 25.35 -39.56
C GLY A 963 -34.10 25.01 -40.37
#